data_0aae08e14f902bc7b5692d738a9e3fe0
#
_entry.id   0aae08e14f902bc7b5692d738a9e3fe0
#
_cell.length_a   1.000
_cell.length_b   1.000
_cell.length_c   1.000
_cell.angle_alpha   90.00
_cell.angle_beta   90.00
_cell.angle_gamma   90.00
#
_symmetry.space_group_name_H-M   'P 1'
#
loop_
_entity.id
_entity.type
_entity.pdbx_description
1 polymer ?
#
loop_
_entity_poly.entity_id
_entity_poly.type
_entity_poly.pdbx_seq_one_letter_code
_entity_poly.pdbx_strand_id
1 'polypeptide(L)'
;MKKPTTYLLFLLPVIVFTACTHPATSTVSLLSYIDTRVGTAASVTKTAGMFGKHTEEYGQTIPAVLEPNGMNFWTPQTQDTELKCIAPYYYRDSLFQGFRNSHWISGGCTQDYGSMTLMPLAGKLSCTPEKRATLFTHDSEEATPAYYSVYLPHEQIQAEMTGRSRSAIFRFTYGKEGDAYLVVNPNSDEGEGYIEVDTIHKRIYGYNPIHRIYQGWGEPAGYSGHFIIEYQKSISDFGMFRNDSLYPQQTNIRLGKGIGAYIRFHVEANEQVVVKAASSFTDKEGAIRNLTDEIPHWDFDLTRKELTEIWEHHLAGIEIETTDTVAKQKFYGALYRASFLPRTFNDTDGRYPSFASGSPIRQLAQGKTYYEDYSMWDTYRALHPLINLLHPSKGGDMMQSLVYKYEEGGWLPIFPCWNSYTAAMIGDHCIAALGDAYIKGIRNFDIQKAYEAMRKNAFEHPASEEDYKNGMGRRALDSYLKYGYIPLEDSVPDAFHTNEQVSRTLEYAYDDFVLAQVARLLDKTKDYEQLSSRAKNYRNVIDPRTGYAQGRHADGTFLNETNAFSFNHFITEGAPCHYTWYVPQDPYGLMECMGGPDRYIAKLDSMFSQHRYWHGNEPCHQVAFMFNYAGQPWKTQKAVRHIMETEYVNAPGGLSGNDDAGQMSAWYVFAALGFYPVCPGTPYYALASPSFETAVLHIENGNTFRLVAHHASKENIYIQDAVLNGKPYTRNYITHEDIIKGGTMVFIMGDKPNKKWGAAASDCPPRILE
;
A
#
# COMPACT_ATOMS: atom_id res chain seq x y z
N MET A 1 -7.28 26.86 93.40
CA MET A 1 -6.66 27.66 92.39
C MET A 1 -6.68 26.89 91.06
N LYS A 2 -7.66 27.15 90.19
CA LYS A 2 -7.81 26.51 88.90
C LYS A 2 -7.32 27.48 87.82
N LYS A 3 -6.37 27.05 86.96
CA LYS A 3 -5.93 27.78 85.78
C LYS A 3 -6.93 27.60 84.62
N PRO A 4 -7.22 28.62 83.80
CA PRO A 4 -8.06 28.48 82.66
C PRO A 4 -7.23 27.98 81.43
N THR A 5 -7.78 27.02 80.69
CA THR A 5 -7.25 26.50 79.43
C THR A 5 -7.77 27.33 78.27
N THR A 6 -6.86 28.00 77.55
CA THR A 6 -7.22 28.78 76.36
C THR A 6 -7.22 27.87 75.13
N TYR A 7 -8.38 27.73 74.44
CA TYR A 7 -8.49 27.07 73.15
C TYR A 7 -8.16 28.05 72.02
N LEU A 8 -7.13 27.74 71.23
CA LEU A 8 -6.76 28.47 70.03
C LEU A 8 -7.54 27.83 68.85
N LEU A 9 -8.47 28.57 68.25
CA LEU A 9 -9.17 28.18 67.03
C LEU A 9 -8.26 28.49 65.83
N PHE A 10 -7.80 27.45 65.12
CA PHE A 10 -7.15 27.59 63.82
C PHE A 10 -8.25 27.67 62.74
N LEU A 11 -8.39 28.86 62.13
CA LEU A 11 -9.13 29.05 60.87
C LEU A 11 -8.24 28.60 59.70
N LEU A 12 -8.60 27.49 59.06
CA LEU A 12 -8.05 27.11 57.76
C LEU A 12 -8.76 27.92 56.64
N PRO A 13 -8.02 28.58 55.75
CA PRO A 13 -8.62 29.19 54.56
C PRO A 13 -9.02 28.11 53.57
N VAL A 14 -10.31 28.01 53.21
CA VAL A 14 -10.83 27.21 52.12
C VAL A 14 -10.42 27.94 50.83
N ILE A 15 -9.39 27.41 50.15
CA ILE A 15 -9.05 27.84 48.77
C ILE A 15 -10.03 27.17 47.85
N VAL A 16 -11.01 27.93 47.33
CA VAL A 16 -11.89 27.52 46.26
C VAL A 16 -11.10 27.56 44.96
N PHE A 17 -10.68 26.40 44.48
CA PHE A 17 -10.21 26.24 43.11
C PHE A 17 -11.39 26.41 42.15
N THR A 18 -11.55 27.57 41.55
CA THR A 18 -12.36 27.74 40.35
C THR A 18 -11.64 27.01 39.21
N ALA A 19 -12.09 25.81 38.91
CA ALA A 19 -11.71 25.13 37.68
C ALA A 19 -12.23 25.98 36.51
N CYS A 20 -11.34 26.69 35.82
CA CYS A 20 -11.60 27.21 34.51
C CYS A 20 -11.81 25.99 33.57
N THR A 21 -13.05 25.63 33.36
CA THR A 21 -13.41 24.78 32.22
C THR A 21 -13.14 25.61 30.95
N HIS A 22 -12.01 25.38 30.31
CA HIS A 22 -11.85 25.76 28.93
C HIS A 22 -12.95 25.03 28.17
N PRO A 23 -13.74 25.70 27.30
CA PRO A 23 -14.59 25.00 26.38
C PRO A 23 -13.70 24.08 25.56
N ALA A 24 -13.99 22.78 25.55
CA ALA A 24 -13.35 21.84 24.63
C ALA A 24 -13.61 22.41 23.23
N THR A 25 -12.59 22.98 22.62
CA THR A 25 -12.58 23.23 21.18
C THR A 25 -12.79 21.86 20.55
N SER A 26 -13.94 21.66 19.90
CA SER A 26 -14.19 20.46 19.13
C SER A 26 -13.10 20.41 18.05
N THR A 27 -12.10 19.56 18.25
CA THR A 27 -11.07 19.30 17.25
C THR A 27 -11.79 18.66 16.06
N VAL A 28 -11.65 19.26 14.87
CA VAL A 28 -12.21 18.73 13.64
C VAL A 28 -11.60 17.33 13.44
N SER A 29 -12.45 16.32 13.23
CA SER A 29 -12.01 14.96 12.99
C SER A 29 -11.08 14.88 11.77
N LEU A 30 -9.95 14.15 11.89
CA LEU A 30 -9.00 13.95 10.79
C LEU A 30 -9.65 13.20 9.63
N LEU A 31 -10.60 12.31 9.93
CA LEU A 31 -11.34 11.56 8.91
C LEU A 31 -12.14 12.49 7.97
N SER A 32 -12.55 13.66 8.45
CA SER A 32 -13.29 14.63 7.63
C SER A 32 -12.48 15.23 6.47
N TYR A 33 -11.15 15.05 6.48
CA TYR A 33 -10.28 15.46 5.38
C TYR A 33 -10.14 14.37 4.31
N ILE A 34 -10.66 13.16 4.51
CA ILE A 34 -10.41 12.01 3.65
C ILE A 34 -11.65 11.69 2.81
N ASP A 35 -11.54 11.83 1.49
CA ASP A 35 -12.45 11.24 0.52
C ASP A 35 -11.83 9.93 0.01
N THR A 36 -12.43 8.80 0.38
CA THR A 36 -11.91 7.47 0.03
C THR A 36 -12.08 7.13 -1.45
N ARG A 37 -12.79 7.96 -2.22
CA ARG A 37 -13.00 7.79 -3.68
C ARG A 37 -11.85 8.35 -4.53
N VAL A 38 -10.86 9.02 -3.94
CA VAL A 38 -9.68 9.51 -4.70
C VAL A 38 -8.91 8.35 -5.30
N GLY A 39 -8.71 8.36 -6.62
CA GLY A 39 -8.05 7.31 -7.41
C GLY A 39 -9.00 6.31 -8.07
N THR A 40 -10.33 6.45 -7.88
CA THR A 40 -11.33 5.51 -8.44
C THR A 40 -11.85 5.92 -9.83
N ALA A 41 -11.38 7.03 -10.39
CA ALA A 41 -11.74 7.48 -11.75
C ALA A 41 -10.50 7.64 -12.62
N ALA A 42 -10.72 7.79 -13.92
CA ALA A 42 -9.64 8.11 -14.87
C ALA A 42 -8.90 9.39 -14.43
N SER A 43 -7.58 9.35 -14.52
CA SER A 43 -6.71 10.42 -14.06
C SER A 43 -6.98 11.74 -14.81
N VAL A 44 -7.02 12.82 -14.04
CA VAL A 44 -7.08 14.19 -14.59
C VAL A 44 -5.70 14.83 -14.69
N THR A 45 -4.61 14.09 -14.38
CA THR A 45 -3.25 14.62 -14.40
C THR A 45 -2.66 14.57 -15.80
N LYS A 46 -1.69 15.46 -16.05
CA LYS A 46 -1.09 15.60 -17.38
C LYS A 46 -0.22 14.40 -17.75
N THR A 47 0.58 13.87 -16.81
CA THR A 47 1.51 12.79 -17.12
C THR A 47 0.78 11.47 -17.36
N ALA A 48 -0.32 11.19 -16.67
CA ALA A 48 -1.17 10.05 -16.96
C ALA A 48 -1.71 10.08 -18.41
N GLY A 49 -2.20 11.23 -18.87
CA GLY A 49 -2.66 11.41 -20.24
C GLY A 49 -1.56 11.30 -21.31
N MET A 50 -0.28 11.46 -20.92
CA MET A 50 0.88 11.35 -21.84
C MET A 50 1.47 9.93 -21.91
N PHE A 51 1.55 9.23 -20.79
CA PHE A 51 2.28 7.99 -20.64
C PHE A 51 1.41 6.82 -20.19
N GLY A 52 0.39 7.09 -19.35
CA GLY A 52 -0.56 6.07 -18.90
C GLY A 52 -1.34 5.48 -20.08
N LYS A 53 -1.59 4.17 -20.03
CA LYS A 53 -2.41 3.44 -20.99
C LYS A 53 -3.16 2.36 -20.25
N HIS A 54 -4.41 2.12 -20.64
CA HIS A 54 -5.25 1.10 -20.04
C HIS A 54 -5.48 1.35 -18.54
N THR A 55 -4.83 0.58 -17.67
CA THR A 55 -5.01 0.65 -16.22
C THR A 55 -4.22 1.77 -15.55
N GLU A 56 -3.08 2.18 -16.11
CA GLU A 56 -2.26 3.28 -15.55
C GLU A 56 -2.91 4.66 -15.74
N GLU A 57 -4.03 4.73 -16.43
CA GLU A 57 -4.88 5.93 -16.49
C GLU A 57 -5.77 6.10 -15.24
N TYR A 58 -5.77 5.13 -14.32
CA TYR A 58 -6.56 5.12 -13.09
C TYR A 58 -5.64 4.93 -11.88
N GLY A 59 -6.05 5.48 -10.73
CA GLY A 59 -5.39 5.15 -9.47
C GLY A 59 -5.65 3.73 -8.97
N GLN A 60 -6.63 3.01 -9.54
CA GLN A 60 -7.05 1.65 -9.18
C GLN A 60 -7.35 1.45 -7.69
N THR A 61 -7.69 2.52 -6.99
CA THR A 61 -8.09 2.49 -5.58
C THR A 61 -9.57 2.14 -5.44
N ILE A 62 -9.99 1.83 -4.23
CA ILE A 62 -11.39 1.57 -3.88
C ILE A 62 -11.80 2.34 -2.63
N PRO A 63 -13.07 2.74 -2.47
CA PRO A 63 -13.56 3.39 -1.27
C PRO A 63 -13.76 2.35 -0.16
N ALA A 64 -12.65 1.93 0.47
CA ALA A 64 -12.64 0.87 1.46
C ALA A 64 -12.93 1.35 2.87
N VAL A 65 -13.69 0.55 3.62
CA VAL A 65 -13.87 0.65 5.07
C VAL A 65 -13.11 -0.50 5.71
N LEU A 66 -12.11 -0.21 6.54
CA LEU A 66 -11.24 -1.21 7.17
C LEU A 66 -10.45 -0.59 8.33
N GLU A 67 -9.85 -1.42 9.18
CA GLU A 67 -8.75 -1.00 10.06
C GLU A 67 -7.43 -0.85 9.26
N PRO A 68 -6.49 -0.02 9.69
CA PRO A 68 -5.17 0.06 9.07
C PRO A 68 -4.51 -1.32 8.94
N ASN A 69 -4.15 -1.71 7.70
CA ASN A 69 -3.65 -3.04 7.33
C ASN A 69 -4.63 -4.20 7.63
N GLY A 70 -5.94 -3.93 7.61
CA GLY A 70 -6.98 -4.95 7.82
C GLY A 70 -6.97 -6.04 6.75
N MET A 71 -7.55 -7.21 7.08
CA MET A 71 -7.65 -8.34 6.16
C MET A 71 -8.57 -8.03 4.98
N ASN A 72 -9.78 -7.54 5.27
CA ASN A 72 -10.80 -7.23 4.28
C ASN A 72 -10.85 -5.74 3.99
N PHE A 73 -11.01 -5.41 2.72
CA PHE A 73 -11.44 -4.10 2.26
C PHE A 73 -12.95 -4.16 2.00
N TRP A 74 -13.74 -3.73 2.99
CA TRP A 74 -15.19 -3.66 2.82
C TRP A 74 -15.50 -2.48 1.90
N THR A 75 -16.10 -2.76 0.73
CA THR A 75 -16.28 -1.76 -0.32
C THR A 75 -17.63 -1.88 -1.00
N PRO A 76 -18.24 -0.78 -1.49
CA PRO A 76 -19.31 -0.87 -2.46
C PRO A 76 -18.82 -1.59 -3.71
N GLN A 77 -19.73 -2.24 -4.42
CA GLN A 77 -19.46 -2.94 -5.66
C GLN A 77 -20.24 -2.33 -6.81
N THR A 78 -19.54 -2.03 -7.90
CA THR A 78 -20.11 -1.61 -9.19
C THR A 78 -19.69 -2.50 -10.34
N GLN A 79 -18.72 -3.40 -10.13
CA GLN A 79 -18.24 -4.43 -11.06
C GLN A 79 -18.55 -5.81 -10.49
N ASP A 80 -18.96 -6.76 -11.33
CA ASP A 80 -19.56 -8.02 -10.91
C ASP A 80 -18.61 -9.22 -10.85
N THR A 81 -17.37 -9.10 -11.31
CA THR A 81 -16.44 -10.21 -11.45
C THR A 81 -15.08 -9.94 -10.79
N GLU A 82 -14.34 -11.04 -10.50
CA GLU A 82 -12.96 -10.99 -10.05
C GLU A 82 -11.99 -10.96 -11.25
N LEU A 83 -12.15 -9.97 -12.14
CA LEU A 83 -11.35 -9.84 -13.35
C LEU A 83 -10.03 -9.11 -13.10
N LYS A 84 -9.00 -9.54 -13.85
CA LYS A 84 -7.70 -8.88 -13.82
C LYS A 84 -7.80 -7.42 -14.24
N CYS A 85 -7.16 -6.53 -13.48
CA CYS A 85 -7.11 -5.10 -13.69
C CYS A 85 -8.47 -4.38 -13.66
N ILE A 86 -9.50 -5.02 -13.10
CA ILE A 86 -10.82 -4.43 -12.89
C ILE A 86 -11.08 -4.34 -11.39
N ALA A 87 -11.01 -3.10 -10.85
CA ALA A 87 -11.32 -2.85 -9.45
C ALA A 87 -12.81 -3.08 -9.16
N PRO A 88 -13.17 -3.49 -7.94
CA PRO A 88 -14.58 -3.71 -7.56
C PRO A 88 -15.49 -2.48 -7.70
N TYR A 89 -14.93 -1.29 -7.71
CA TYR A 89 -15.65 -0.02 -7.78
C TYR A 89 -14.94 0.98 -8.69
N TYR A 90 -15.71 1.63 -9.57
CA TYR A 90 -15.26 2.80 -10.32
C TYR A 90 -16.23 3.96 -10.17
N TYR A 91 -15.72 5.17 -9.93
CA TYR A 91 -16.53 6.38 -9.77
C TYR A 91 -17.38 6.73 -11.00
N ARG A 92 -17.01 6.28 -12.20
CA ARG A 92 -17.80 6.48 -13.42
C ARG A 92 -19.09 5.66 -13.48
N ASP A 93 -19.21 4.62 -12.64
CA ASP A 93 -20.33 3.70 -12.66
C ASP A 93 -21.54 4.31 -11.94
N SER A 94 -22.74 3.96 -12.37
CA SER A 94 -24.01 4.43 -11.82
C SER A 94 -24.93 3.31 -11.33
N LEU A 95 -24.45 2.07 -11.38
CA LEU A 95 -25.20 0.88 -10.96
C LEU A 95 -24.50 0.24 -9.76
N PHE A 96 -25.19 0.26 -8.62
CA PHE A 96 -24.75 -0.41 -7.39
C PHE A 96 -25.20 -1.89 -7.44
N GLN A 97 -24.27 -2.80 -7.17
CA GLN A 97 -24.50 -4.26 -7.25
C GLN A 97 -24.45 -4.96 -5.88
N GLY A 98 -24.01 -4.26 -4.83
CA GLY A 98 -23.92 -4.76 -3.47
C GLY A 98 -22.70 -4.25 -2.71
N PHE A 99 -22.44 -4.89 -1.58
CA PHE A 99 -21.23 -4.71 -0.77
C PHE A 99 -20.35 -5.95 -0.91
N ARG A 100 -19.04 -5.74 -0.97
CA ARG A 100 -18.04 -6.81 -1.15
C ARG A 100 -17.00 -6.78 -0.02
N ASN A 101 -16.61 -7.97 0.47
CA ASN A 101 -15.33 -8.11 1.16
C ASN A 101 -14.24 -8.30 0.11
N SER A 102 -13.54 -7.27 -0.21
CA SER A 102 -12.51 -7.29 -1.25
C SER A 102 -11.14 -7.61 -0.67
N HIS A 103 -10.37 -8.38 -1.43
CA HIS A 103 -8.93 -8.57 -1.21
C HIS A 103 -8.13 -7.96 -2.37
N TRP A 104 -8.74 -7.03 -3.08
CA TRP A 104 -8.08 -6.22 -4.11
C TRP A 104 -6.79 -5.60 -3.57
N ILE A 105 -5.69 -5.69 -4.34
CA ILE A 105 -4.47 -4.94 -4.03
C ILE A 105 -4.74 -3.51 -4.49
N SER A 106 -5.21 -2.68 -3.57
CA SER A 106 -5.63 -1.31 -3.86
C SER A 106 -4.52 -0.55 -4.58
N GLY A 107 -4.84 -0.04 -5.75
CA GLY A 107 -3.90 0.66 -6.61
C GLY A 107 -3.24 -0.19 -7.69
N GLY A 108 -3.32 -1.52 -7.64
CA GLY A 108 -2.61 -2.38 -8.57
C GLY A 108 -3.46 -2.89 -9.73
N CYS A 109 -2.83 -3.26 -10.84
CA CYS A 109 -3.46 -4.04 -11.90
C CYS A 109 -3.46 -5.52 -11.54
N THR A 110 -4.28 -5.92 -10.58
CA THR A 110 -4.35 -7.27 -10.04
C THR A 110 -5.71 -7.92 -10.33
N GLN A 111 -6.08 -8.91 -9.57
CA GLN A 111 -7.41 -9.52 -9.53
C GLN A 111 -7.88 -9.53 -8.08
N ASP A 112 -9.16 -9.29 -7.83
CA ASP A 112 -9.75 -9.57 -6.53
C ASP A 112 -9.83 -11.08 -6.30
N TYR A 113 -9.87 -11.54 -5.07
CA TYR A 113 -9.83 -12.96 -4.78
C TYR A 113 -10.54 -13.31 -3.47
N GLY A 114 -11.07 -14.52 -3.42
CA GLY A 114 -11.70 -15.08 -2.21
C GLY A 114 -12.87 -14.25 -1.67
N SER A 115 -13.46 -13.40 -2.51
CA SER A 115 -14.46 -12.43 -2.09
C SER A 115 -15.88 -13.01 -2.07
N MET A 116 -16.79 -12.29 -1.40
CA MET A 116 -18.23 -12.49 -1.50
C MET A 116 -18.94 -11.16 -1.71
N THR A 117 -20.16 -11.19 -2.23
CA THR A 117 -21.03 -10.03 -2.34
C THR A 117 -22.32 -10.26 -1.60
N LEU A 118 -22.80 -9.23 -0.89
CA LEU A 118 -24.16 -9.19 -0.33
C LEU A 118 -24.92 -7.96 -0.86
N MET A 119 -26.20 -8.14 -1.20
CA MET A 119 -27.06 -7.08 -1.73
C MET A 119 -28.44 -7.09 -1.04
N PRO A 120 -28.85 -5.97 -0.41
CA PRO A 120 -30.22 -5.80 0.07
C PRO A 120 -31.15 -5.44 -1.09
N LEU A 121 -32.34 -6.04 -1.15
CA LEU A 121 -33.37 -5.74 -2.15
C LEU A 121 -34.73 -5.52 -1.46
N ALA A 122 -35.63 -4.79 -2.13
CA ALA A 122 -37.01 -4.61 -1.71
C ALA A 122 -37.98 -5.05 -2.81
N GLY A 123 -39.09 -5.66 -2.41
CA GLY A 123 -40.22 -6.05 -3.27
C GLY A 123 -39.96 -7.25 -4.15
N LYS A 124 -39.02 -7.20 -5.10
CA LYS A 124 -38.78 -8.28 -6.06
C LYS A 124 -37.40 -8.89 -5.90
N LEU A 125 -37.35 -10.23 -5.83
CA LEU A 125 -36.09 -10.96 -5.85
C LEU A 125 -35.43 -10.90 -7.25
N SER A 126 -34.19 -10.47 -7.31
CA SER A 126 -33.31 -10.53 -8.48
C SER A 126 -31.93 -11.03 -8.05
N CYS A 127 -31.43 -12.09 -8.69
CA CYS A 127 -30.27 -12.84 -8.18
C CYS A 127 -28.97 -12.55 -8.92
N THR A 128 -29.02 -12.37 -10.26
CA THR A 128 -27.80 -12.11 -11.03
C THR A 128 -27.34 -10.65 -10.84
N PRO A 129 -26.02 -10.39 -10.83
CA PRO A 129 -25.48 -9.05 -10.64
C PRO A 129 -26.10 -7.99 -11.55
N GLU A 130 -26.25 -8.29 -12.85
CA GLU A 130 -26.79 -7.36 -13.83
C GLU A 130 -28.28 -7.03 -13.59
N LYS A 131 -29.07 -8.00 -13.09
CA LYS A 131 -30.50 -7.82 -12.83
C LYS A 131 -30.82 -7.18 -11.49
N ARG A 132 -29.94 -7.39 -10.48
CA ARG A 132 -30.09 -6.77 -9.18
C ARG A 132 -29.47 -5.39 -9.11
N ALA A 133 -28.59 -5.05 -10.06
CA ALA A 133 -27.96 -3.75 -10.13
C ALA A 133 -28.99 -2.63 -10.12
N THR A 134 -28.84 -1.66 -9.24
CA THR A 134 -29.77 -0.56 -9.06
C THR A 134 -29.05 0.80 -9.17
N LEU A 135 -29.75 1.78 -9.73
CA LEU A 135 -29.21 3.13 -9.91
C LEU A 135 -28.87 3.77 -8.55
N PHE A 136 -27.76 4.48 -8.50
CA PHE A 136 -27.38 5.36 -7.41
C PHE A 136 -26.75 6.63 -7.97
N THR A 137 -26.54 7.61 -7.10
CA THR A 137 -25.85 8.85 -7.43
C THR A 137 -24.77 9.14 -6.39
N HIS A 138 -23.65 9.69 -6.80
CA HIS A 138 -22.56 10.05 -5.90
C HIS A 138 -22.92 11.13 -4.88
N ASP A 139 -23.95 11.94 -5.14
CA ASP A 139 -24.50 12.87 -4.15
C ASP A 139 -25.17 12.15 -2.97
N SER A 140 -25.54 10.89 -3.13
CA SER A 140 -26.12 10.05 -2.07
C SER A 140 -25.10 9.18 -1.35
N GLU A 141 -23.81 9.23 -1.74
CA GLU A 141 -22.73 8.51 -1.09
C GLU A 141 -22.06 9.34 0.01
N GLU A 142 -21.85 8.73 1.17
CA GLU A 142 -20.86 9.17 2.14
C GLU A 142 -19.76 8.12 2.22
N ALA A 143 -18.51 8.50 1.95
CA ALA A 143 -17.37 7.58 1.85
C ALA A 143 -16.19 8.11 2.68
N THR A 144 -15.99 7.52 3.87
CA THR A 144 -14.92 7.82 4.82
C THR A 144 -14.16 6.55 5.20
N PRO A 145 -12.99 6.62 5.83
CA PRO A 145 -12.24 5.42 6.25
C PRO A 145 -13.02 4.48 7.19
N ALA A 146 -13.95 5.02 7.96
CA ALA A 146 -14.69 4.28 8.98
C ALA A 146 -16.18 4.03 8.63
N TYR A 147 -16.64 4.54 7.50
CA TYR A 147 -18.07 4.48 7.18
C TYR A 147 -18.31 4.71 5.70
N TYR A 148 -19.21 3.87 5.15
CA TYR A 148 -19.77 4.10 3.82
C TYR A 148 -21.28 4.01 3.87
N SER A 149 -21.95 4.89 3.15
CA SER A 149 -23.40 4.79 2.92
C SER A 149 -23.81 5.23 1.52
N VAL A 150 -24.92 4.69 1.05
CA VAL A 150 -25.54 5.05 -0.22
C VAL A 150 -27.05 4.91 -0.12
N TYR A 151 -27.80 5.83 -0.76
CA TYR A 151 -29.23 5.68 -0.93
C TYR A 151 -29.55 5.05 -2.30
N LEU A 152 -30.34 3.99 -2.29
CA LEU A 152 -30.79 3.23 -3.47
C LEU A 152 -32.23 3.61 -3.80
N PRO A 153 -32.47 4.56 -4.71
CA PRO A 153 -33.79 5.18 -4.87
C PRO A 153 -34.86 4.23 -5.44
N HIS A 154 -34.50 3.29 -6.28
CA HIS A 154 -35.42 2.30 -6.81
C HIS A 154 -35.90 1.34 -5.73
N GLU A 155 -34.99 0.85 -4.90
CA GLU A 155 -35.25 -0.04 -3.77
C GLU A 155 -35.82 0.71 -2.55
N GLN A 156 -35.64 2.03 -2.49
CA GLN A 156 -35.90 2.90 -1.33
C GLN A 156 -35.20 2.40 -0.06
N ILE A 157 -33.91 2.05 -0.20
CA ILE A 157 -33.08 1.57 0.87
C ILE A 157 -31.96 2.57 1.13
N GLN A 158 -31.81 3.01 2.38
CA GLN A 158 -30.56 3.58 2.88
C GLN A 158 -29.67 2.41 3.31
N ALA A 159 -28.56 2.20 2.62
CA ALA A 159 -27.62 1.12 2.89
C ALA A 159 -26.34 1.69 3.51
N GLU A 160 -25.93 1.16 4.65
CA GLU A 160 -24.82 1.65 5.46
C GLU A 160 -23.87 0.50 5.83
N MET A 161 -22.58 0.80 5.93
CA MET A 161 -21.53 -0.17 6.24
C MET A 161 -20.44 0.45 7.11
N THR A 162 -20.02 -0.28 8.14
CA THR A 162 -18.81 -0.06 8.92
C THR A 162 -18.16 -1.40 9.28
N GLY A 163 -16.94 -1.42 9.81
CA GLY A 163 -16.28 -2.72 10.04
C GLY A 163 -15.05 -2.65 10.93
N ARG A 164 -14.32 -3.74 10.91
CA ARG A 164 -13.05 -3.97 11.60
C ARG A 164 -12.05 -4.58 10.60
N SER A 165 -11.04 -5.29 11.10
CA SER A 165 -10.03 -5.93 10.25
C SER A 165 -10.61 -7.04 9.36
N ARG A 166 -11.38 -7.99 9.95
CA ARG A 166 -11.90 -9.21 9.30
C ARG A 166 -13.41 -9.21 9.16
N SER A 167 -14.09 -8.29 9.84
CA SER A 167 -15.55 -8.29 9.97
C SER A 167 -16.17 -6.93 9.66
N ALA A 168 -17.44 -6.94 9.29
CA ALA A 168 -18.25 -5.74 9.06
C ALA A 168 -19.65 -5.89 9.60
N ILE A 169 -20.30 -4.75 9.83
CA ILE A 169 -21.70 -4.65 10.18
C ILE A 169 -22.39 -3.71 9.20
N PHE A 170 -23.57 -4.10 8.77
CA PHE A 170 -24.38 -3.40 7.79
C PHE A 170 -25.72 -3.04 8.42
N ARG A 171 -26.24 -1.86 8.05
CA ARG A 171 -27.57 -1.41 8.44
C ARG A 171 -28.34 -1.00 7.19
N PHE A 172 -29.49 -1.65 6.97
CA PHE A 172 -30.39 -1.36 5.85
C PHE A 172 -31.69 -0.79 6.36
N THR A 173 -31.98 0.46 6.04
CA THR A 173 -33.23 1.14 6.40
C THR A 173 -34.16 1.10 5.20
N TYR A 174 -35.27 0.37 5.31
CA TYR A 174 -36.25 0.18 4.26
C TYR A 174 -37.32 1.28 4.29
N GLY A 175 -37.43 2.09 3.25
CA GLY A 175 -38.39 3.20 3.18
C GLY A 175 -39.85 2.78 3.03
N LYS A 176 -40.13 1.53 2.63
CA LYS A 176 -41.47 0.98 2.42
C LYS A 176 -41.66 -0.33 3.14
N GLU A 177 -42.90 -0.56 3.60
CA GLU A 177 -43.39 -1.87 4.05
C GLU A 177 -43.42 -2.87 2.88
N GLY A 178 -43.07 -4.12 3.14
CA GLY A 178 -43.18 -5.22 2.18
C GLY A 178 -42.14 -6.31 2.33
N ASP A 179 -42.05 -7.15 1.29
CA ASP A 179 -41.03 -8.18 1.21
C ASP A 179 -39.66 -7.54 0.94
N ALA A 180 -38.66 -8.00 1.69
CA ALA A 180 -37.28 -7.63 1.56
C ALA A 180 -36.38 -8.85 1.47
N TYR A 181 -35.27 -8.73 0.79
CA TYR A 181 -34.35 -9.84 0.55
C TYR A 181 -32.91 -9.43 0.88
N LEU A 182 -32.12 -10.41 1.31
CA LEU A 182 -30.68 -10.36 1.27
C LEU A 182 -30.19 -11.43 0.29
N VAL A 183 -29.47 -10.99 -0.74
CA VAL A 183 -28.89 -11.87 -1.74
C VAL A 183 -27.39 -11.95 -1.52
N VAL A 184 -26.82 -13.16 -1.55
CA VAL A 184 -25.42 -13.42 -1.25
C VAL A 184 -24.81 -14.32 -2.32
N ASN A 185 -23.65 -13.94 -2.84
CA ASN A 185 -22.85 -14.73 -3.79
C ASN A 185 -21.45 -15.00 -3.24
N PRO A 186 -20.94 -16.25 -3.29
CA PRO A 186 -19.50 -16.48 -3.36
C PRO A 186 -19.04 -16.10 -4.77
N ASN A 187 -18.15 -15.16 -4.91
CA ASN A 187 -17.73 -14.63 -6.20
C ASN A 187 -16.72 -15.57 -6.90
N SER A 188 -17.10 -16.83 -7.11
CA SER A 188 -16.22 -17.84 -7.70
C SER A 188 -16.34 -17.83 -9.21
N ASP A 189 -15.43 -17.18 -9.91
CA ASP A 189 -15.39 -17.09 -11.37
C ASP A 189 -15.08 -18.43 -12.03
N GLU A 190 -14.38 -19.34 -11.34
CA GLU A 190 -14.12 -20.72 -11.81
C GLU A 190 -15.26 -21.70 -11.49
N GLY A 191 -16.25 -21.27 -10.73
CA GLY A 191 -17.43 -22.07 -10.45
C GLY A 191 -17.22 -23.17 -9.42
N GLU A 192 -16.25 -23.04 -8.53
CA GLU A 192 -15.92 -24.01 -7.47
C GLU A 192 -16.49 -23.62 -6.09
N GLY A 193 -17.19 -22.49 -6.01
CA GLY A 193 -17.75 -21.95 -4.79
C GLY A 193 -18.80 -22.84 -4.13
N TYR A 194 -19.06 -22.53 -2.87
CA TYR A 194 -20.08 -23.15 -2.02
C TYR A 194 -20.82 -22.11 -1.22
N ILE A 195 -22.11 -22.31 -0.99
CA ILE A 195 -22.92 -21.50 -0.09
C ILE A 195 -24.02 -22.32 0.56
N GLU A 196 -24.30 -22.06 1.85
CA GLU A 196 -25.39 -22.68 2.64
C GLU A 196 -26.13 -21.67 3.50
N VAL A 197 -27.40 -21.92 3.78
CA VAL A 197 -28.24 -21.20 4.74
C VAL A 197 -28.55 -22.10 5.93
N ASP A 198 -28.11 -21.70 7.12
CA ASP A 198 -28.45 -22.31 8.40
C ASP A 198 -29.52 -21.46 9.08
N THR A 199 -30.79 -21.90 8.96
CA THR A 199 -31.93 -21.19 9.54
C THR A 199 -32.01 -21.32 11.07
N ILE A 200 -31.37 -22.34 11.64
CA ILE A 200 -31.38 -22.59 13.10
C ILE A 200 -30.47 -21.54 13.79
N HIS A 201 -29.24 -21.36 13.28
CA HIS A 201 -28.30 -20.41 13.84
C HIS A 201 -28.41 -19.03 13.19
N LYS A 202 -29.32 -18.83 12.24
CA LYS A 202 -29.52 -17.59 11.47
C LYS A 202 -28.23 -17.13 10.80
N ARG A 203 -27.60 -18.02 10.01
CA ARG A 203 -26.31 -17.82 9.33
C ARG A 203 -26.39 -18.20 7.87
N ILE A 204 -25.63 -17.46 7.07
CA ILE A 204 -25.26 -17.88 5.72
C ILE A 204 -23.74 -18.09 5.77
N TYR A 205 -23.29 -19.26 5.34
CA TYR A 205 -21.86 -19.58 5.22
C TYR A 205 -21.55 -19.90 3.75
N GLY A 206 -20.36 -19.54 3.30
CA GLY A 206 -19.87 -19.94 2.01
C GLY A 206 -18.35 -19.82 1.91
N TYR A 207 -17.83 -20.25 0.77
CA TYR A 207 -16.43 -20.06 0.45
C TYR A 207 -16.22 -19.87 -1.05
N ASN A 208 -15.16 -19.12 -1.38
CA ASN A 208 -14.68 -18.87 -2.72
C ASN A 208 -13.23 -19.36 -2.82
N PRO A 209 -12.92 -20.46 -3.56
CA PRO A 209 -11.56 -20.93 -3.80
C PRO A 209 -10.72 -19.88 -4.53
N ILE A 210 -9.46 -19.76 -4.15
CA ILE A 210 -8.55 -18.75 -4.67
C ILE A 210 -7.65 -19.34 -5.74
N HIS A 211 -7.55 -18.62 -6.86
CA HIS A 211 -6.70 -18.95 -8.00
C HIS A 211 -5.61 -17.91 -8.17
N ARG A 212 -4.41 -18.36 -8.52
CA ARG A 212 -3.26 -17.50 -8.75
C ARG A 212 -3.36 -16.75 -10.06
N ILE A 213 -2.83 -15.55 -10.13
CA ILE A 213 -2.66 -14.80 -11.37
C ILE A 213 -1.18 -14.59 -11.71
N TYR A 214 -0.88 -14.11 -12.89
CA TYR A 214 0.43 -13.87 -13.51
C TYR A 214 1.23 -15.13 -13.76
N GLN A 215 1.36 -15.98 -12.75
CA GLN A 215 2.10 -17.23 -12.87
C GLN A 215 1.17 -18.38 -12.52
N GLY A 216 1.11 -19.42 -13.37
CA GLY A 216 0.13 -20.48 -13.22
C GLY A 216 -1.30 -19.91 -13.21
N TRP A 217 -1.62 -19.04 -14.16
CA TRP A 217 -2.95 -18.44 -14.28
C TRP A 217 -4.03 -19.49 -14.23
N GLY A 218 -4.98 -19.32 -13.31
CA GLY A 218 -6.02 -20.29 -13.05
C GLY A 218 -5.61 -21.46 -12.15
N GLU A 219 -4.33 -21.59 -11.80
CA GLU A 219 -3.89 -22.61 -10.84
C GLU A 219 -4.39 -22.31 -9.42
N PRO A 220 -4.92 -23.32 -8.69
CA PRO A 220 -5.38 -23.12 -7.33
C PRO A 220 -4.24 -22.66 -6.41
N ALA A 221 -4.52 -21.66 -5.55
CA ALA A 221 -3.61 -21.22 -4.51
C ALA A 221 -3.59 -22.16 -3.29
N GLY A 222 -4.52 -23.14 -3.23
CA GLY A 222 -4.58 -24.16 -2.19
C GLY A 222 -5.41 -23.78 -0.96
N TYR A 223 -6.07 -22.64 -0.95
CA TYR A 223 -6.96 -22.17 0.12
C TYR A 223 -8.18 -21.43 -0.43
N SER A 224 -9.09 -21.02 0.43
CA SER A 224 -10.33 -20.34 0.04
C SER A 224 -10.58 -19.12 0.93
N GLY A 225 -11.29 -18.14 0.39
CA GLY A 225 -11.95 -17.12 1.20
C GLY A 225 -13.24 -17.68 1.77
N HIS A 226 -13.24 -18.06 3.06
CA HIS A 226 -14.42 -18.48 3.80
C HIS A 226 -15.12 -17.25 4.34
N PHE A 227 -16.45 -17.21 4.31
CA PHE A 227 -17.22 -16.11 4.86
C PHE A 227 -18.43 -16.62 5.68
N ILE A 228 -18.82 -15.81 6.64
CA ILE A 228 -20.04 -15.99 7.45
C ILE A 228 -20.85 -14.69 7.41
N ILE A 229 -22.17 -14.81 7.31
CA ILE A 229 -23.11 -13.70 7.47
C ILE A 229 -24.10 -14.08 8.57
N GLU A 230 -24.28 -13.21 9.55
CA GLU A 230 -25.29 -13.38 10.62
C GLU A 230 -26.39 -12.35 10.46
N TYR A 231 -27.64 -12.76 10.73
CA TYR A 231 -28.83 -11.91 10.74
C TYR A 231 -29.72 -12.17 11.96
N GLN A 232 -30.35 -11.10 12.50
CA GLN A 232 -31.23 -11.24 13.65
C GLN A 232 -32.70 -11.45 13.26
N LYS A 233 -33.14 -10.78 12.20
CA LYS A 233 -34.55 -10.75 11.79
C LYS A 233 -35.03 -12.17 11.42
N SER A 234 -36.27 -12.50 11.79
CA SER A 234 -36.91 -13.75 11.37
C SER A 234 -37.16 -13.75 9.86
N ILE A 235 -36.74 -14.80 9.20
CA ILE A 235 -36.98 -14.98 7.77
C ILE A 235 -38.31 -15.66 7.51
N SER A 236 -38.99 -15.30 6.41
CA SER A 236 -40.23 -15.90 5.96
C SER A 236 -40.00 -16.96 4.88
N ASP A 237 -38.88 -16.88 4.17
CA ASP A 237 -38.48 -17.82 3.12
C ASP A 237 -36.97 -17.75 2.86
N PHE A 238 -36.41 -18.77 2.22
CA PHE A 238 -35.02 -18.82 1.81
C PHE A 238 -34.85 -19.79 0.63
N GLY A 239 -33.71 -19.75 0.01
CA GLY A 239 -33.33 -20.71 -1.02
C GLY A 239 -31.99 -20.40 -1.65
N MET A 240 -31.67 -21.26 -2.60
CA MET A 240 -30.49 -21.13 -3.43
C MET A 240 -30.88 -20.63 -4.82
N PHE A 241 -29.88 -20.14 -5.55
CA PHE A 241 -30.02 -19.85 -6.96
C PHE A 241 -28.76 -20.20 -7.76
N ARG A 242 -28.96 -20.40 -9.07
CA ARG A 242 -27.87 -20.43 -10.03
C ARG A 242 -28.31 -19.58 -11.23
N ASN A 243 -27.64 -18.46 -11.44
CA ASN A 243 -28.08 -17.43 -12.37
C ASN A 243 -29.54 -17.05 -12.07
N ASP A 244 -30.45 -17.23 -13.03
CA ASP A 244 -31.90 -16.95 -12.89
C ASP A 244 -32.71 -18.10 -12.31
N SER A 245 -32.12 -19.28 -12.12
CA SER A 245 -32.85 -20.45 -11.63
C SER A 245 -32.91 -20.46 -10.13
N LEU A 246 -34.11 -20.40 -9.55
CA LEU A 246 -34.33 -20.44 -8.11
C LEU A 246 -34.60 -21.87 -7.62
N TYR A 247 -34.07 -22.17 -6.43
CA TYR A 247 -34.28 -23.44 -5.72
C TYR A 247 -34.81 -23.12 -4.29
N PRO A 248 -36.13 -22.86 -4.16
CA PRO A 248 -36.72 -22.53 -2.86
C PRO A 248 -36.56 -23.65 -1.85
N GLN A 249 -36.34 -23.28 -0.57
CA GLN A 249 -36.14 -24.18 0.56
C GLN A 249 -34.92 -25.12 0.47
N GLN A 250 -34.12 -24.99 -0.59
CA GLN A 250 -32.83 -25.70 -0.66
C GLN A 250 -31.84 -25.00 0.30
N THR A 251 -31.13 -25.81 1.13
CA THR A 251 -30.26 -25.30 2.18
C THR A 251 -28.84 -25.02 1.73
N ASN A 252 -28.37 -25.58 0.62
CA ASN A 252 -27.02 -25.35 0.10
C ASN A 252 -26.94 -25.57 -1.40
N ILE A 253 -25.92 -24.96 -2.02
CA ILE A 253 -25.54 -25.20 -3.39
C ILE A 253 -24.03 -25.13 -3.54
N ARG A 254 -23.49 -25.94 -4.41
CA ARG A 254 -22.06 -25.96 -4.73
C ARG A 254 -21.84 -26.18 -6.22
N LEU A 255 -20.65 -25.79 -6.68
CA LEU A 255 -20.20 -25.96 -8.06
C LEU A 255 -21.10 -25.28 -9.10
N GLY A 256 -20.48 -24.53 -9.96
CA GLY A 256 -21.10 -23.78 -11.05
C GLY A 256 -21.00 -22.27 -10.84
N LYS A 257 -20.87 -21.58 -11.95
CA LYS A 257 -20.82 -20.10 -11.96
C LYS A 257 -22.19 -19.52 -11.61
N GLY A 258 -22.20 -18.36 -11.01
CA GLY A 258 -23.43 -17.62 -10.70
C GLY A 258 -24.29 -18.25 -9.60
N ILE A 259 -23.71 -19.05 -8.69
CA ILE A 259 -24.43 -19.59 -7.54
C ILE A 259 -24.57 -18.54 -6.41
N GLY A 260 -25.60 -18.72 -5.61
CA GLY A 260 -25.80 -17.89 -4.41
C GLY A 260 -26.97 -18.35 -3.57
N ALA A 261 -27.21 -17.61 -2.50
CA ALA A 261 -28.32 -17.81 -1.58
C ALA A 261 -29.15 -16.54 -1.43
N TYR A 262 -30.42 -16.69 -1.13
CA TYR A 262 -31.28 -15.60 -0.72
C TYR A 262 -32.02 -15.95 0.57
N ILE A 263 -32.28 -14.95 1.40
CA ILE A 263 -33.24 -14.99 2.50
C ILE A 263 -34.27 -13.89 2.28
N ARG A 264 -35.56 -14.18 2.62
CA ARG A 264 -36.66 -13.23 2.57
C ARG A 264 -37.17 -12.94 3.97
N PHE A 265 -37.50 -11.70 4.22
CA PHE A 265 -38.15 -11.23 5.43
C PHE A 265 -39.15 -10.12 5.10
N HIS A 266 -40.11 -9.91 5.99
CA HIS A 266 -41.04 -8.78 5.90
C HIS A 266 -40.49 -7.59 6.67
N VAL A 267 -40.61 -6.39 6.13
CA VAL A 267 -40.19 -5.14 6.80
C VAL A 267 -41.35 -4.17 6.88
N GLU A 268 -41.39 -3.39 7.95
CA GLU A 268 -42.23 -2.21 8.09
C GLU A 268 -41.56 -0.99 7.45
N ALA A 269 -42.35 0.07 7.15
CA ALA A 269 -41.78 1.30 6.64
C ALA A 269 -40.83 1.94 7.65
N ASN A 270 -39.63 2.32 7.20
CA ASN A 270 -38.50 2.84 7.99
C ASN A 270 -37.88 1.83 8.99
N GLU A 271 -38.15 0.55 8.81
CA GLU A 271 -37.49 -0.49 9.62
C GLU A 271 -36.03 -0.64 9.26
N GLN A 272 -35.18 -0.81 10.27
CA GLN A 272 -33.77 -1.09 10.13
C GLN A 272 -33.49 -2.59 10.30
N VAL A 273 -32.81 -3.17 9.32
CA VAL A 273 -32.30 -4.55 9.38
C VAL A 273 -30.78 -4.49 9.50
N VAL A 274 -30.26 -5.12 10.55
CA VAL A 274 -28.82 -5.18 10.80
C VAL A 274 -28.31 -6.58 10.47
N VAL A 275 -27.17 -6.62 9.75
CA VAL A 275 -26.48 -7.83 9.30
C VAL A 275 -25.00 -7.69 9.63
N LYS A 276 -24.37 -8.79 10.07
CA LYS A 276 -22.91 -8.84 10.28
C LYS A 276 -22.28 -9.84 9.32
N ALA A 277 -21.05 -9.59 8.91
CA ALA A 277 -20.26 -10.50 8.09
C ALA A 277 -18.82 -10.55 8.56
N ALA A 278 -18.16 -11.68 8.33
CA ALA A 278 -16.71 -11.82 8.49
C ALA A 278 -16.15 -12.84 7.53
N SER A 279 -14.83 -12.79 7.31
CA SER A 279 -14.12 -13.79 6.52
C SER A 279 -12.96 -14.42 7.29
N SER A 280 -12.44 -15.52 6.71
CA SER A 280 -11.24 -16.23 7.13
C SER A 280 -10.62 -16.90 5.92
N PHE A 281 -9.31 -17.04 5.91
CA PHE A 281 -8.61 -17.86 4.92
C PHE A 281 -8.33 -19.29 5.42
N THR A 282 -8.74 -19.62 6.64
CA THR A 282 -8.50 -20.95 7.22
C THR A 282 -9.70 -21.89 7.08
N ASP A 283 -10.83 -21.53 7.68
CA ASP A 283 -12.04 -22.37 7.69
C ASP A 283 -13.30 -21.58 8.14
N LYS A 284 -14.45 -22.28 8.18
CA LYS A 284 -15.73 -21.75 8.67
C LYS A 284 -15.65 -21.27 10.12
N GLU A 285 -15.00 -22.05 10.98
CA GLU A 285 -14.83 -21.78 12.40
C GLU A 285 -13.97 -20.52 12.62
N GLY A 286 -12.97 -20.30 11.76
CA GLY A 286 -12.17 -19.07 11.71
C GLY A 286 -13.04 -17.85 11.42
N ALA A 287 -13.89 -17.91 10.41
CA ALA A 287 -14.79 -16.81 10.05
C ALA A 287 -15.79 -16.50 11.20
N ILE A 288 -16.35 -17.53 11.86
CA ILE A 288 -17.23 -17.37 13.03
C ILE A 288 -16.47 -16.72 14.20
N ARG A 289 -15.25 -17.14 14.47
CA ARG A 289 -14.42 -16.60 15.54
C ARG A 289 -14.07 -15.14 15.27
N ASN A 290 -13.61 -14.83 14.06
CA ASN A 290 -13.28 -13.47 13.65
C ASN A 290 -14.48 -12.53 13.86
N LEU A 291 -15.70 -12.95 13.48
CA LEU A 291 -16.90 -12.17 13.73
C LEU A 291 -17.19 -11.97 15.21
N THR A 292 -17.07 -13.04 16.00
CA THR A 292 -17.38 -13.02 17.45
C THR A 292 -16.39 -12.16 18.22
N ASP A 293 -15.10 -12.22 17.86
CA ASP A 293 -14.04 -11.49 18.55
C ASP A 293 -14.05 -10.00 18.19
N GLU A 294 -14.31 -9.66 16.92
CA GLU A 294 -14.23 -8.27 16.46
C GLU A 294 -15.54 -7.50 16.61
N ILE A 295 -16.71 -8.14 16.38
CA ILE A 295 -18.04 -7.51 16.50
C ILE A 295 -18.97 -8.42 17.31
N PRO A 296 -18.79 -8.52 18.65
CA PRO A 296 -19.60 -9.38 19.51
C PRO A 296 -21.05 -8.89 19.68
N HIS A 297 -21.33 -7.65 19.40
CA HIS A 297 -22.61 -6.97 19.55
C HIS A 297 -23.31 -6.72 18.21
N TRP A 298 -24.54 -6.14 18.28
CA TRP A 298 -25.34 -5.75 17.12
C TRP A 298 -25.50 -4.22 17.00
N ASP A 299 -24.65 -3.47 17.66
CA ASP A 299 -24.67 -2.01 17.67
C ASP A 299 -23.78 -1.48 16.54
N PHE A 300 -24.44 -1.02 15.48
CA PHE A 300 -23.78 -0.43 14.30
C PHE A 300 -23.00 0.84 14.67
N ASP A 301 -23.62 1.71 15.47
CA ASP A 301 -23.02 3.02 15.78
C ASP A 301 -21.82 2.88 16.73
N LEU A 302 -21.83 1.87 17.60
CA LEU A 302 -20.67 1.52 18.43
C LEU A 302 -19.49 1.06 17.55
N THR A 303 -19.72 0.14 16.60
CA THR A 303 -18.67 -0.33 15.69
C THR A 303 -18.10 0.84 14.86
N ARG A 304 -18.98 1.71 14.32
CA ARG A 304 -18.54 2.91 13.59
C ARG A 304 -17.67 3.82 14.46
N LYS A 305 -18.06 4.03 15.71
CA LYS A 305 -17.29 4.84 16.66
C LYS A 305 -15.92 4.23 16.94
N GLU A 306 -15.85 2.94 17.22
CA GLU A 306 -14.60 2.23 17.48
C GLU A 306 -13.64 2.33 16.29
N LEU A 307 -14.12 2.09 15.07
CA LEU A 307 -13.30 2.22 13.87
C LEU A 307 -12.85 3.67 13.63
N THR A 308 -13.71 4.66 13.91
CA THR A 308 -13.35 6.08 13.86
C THR A 308 -12.20 6.39 14.81
N GLU A 309 -12.26 5.92 16.06
CA GLU A 309 -11.21 6.13 17.06
C GLU A 309 -9.89 5.45 16.67
N ILE A 310 -9.93 4.28 16.05
CA ILE A 310 -8.74 3.59 15.51
C ILE A 310 -8.08 4.45 14.43
N TRP A 311 -8.84 4.96 13.48
CA TRP A 311 -8.31 5.81 12.42
C TRP A 311 -7.80 7.17 12.93
N GLU A 312 -8.52 7.83 13.85
CA GLU A 312 -8.05 9.08 14.47
C GLU A 312 -6.69 8.88 15.14
N HIS A 313 -6.53 7.81 15.90
CA HIS A 313 -5.27 7.47 16.55
C HIS A 313 -4.15 7.18 15.54
N HIS A 314 -4.44 6.44 14.49
CA HIS A 314 -3.46 6.08 13.45
C HIS A 314 -2.99 7.31 12.67
N LEU A 315 -3.92 8.16 12.23
CA LEU A 315 -3.61 9.37 11.46
C LEU A 315 -2.88 10.42 12.29
N ALA A 316 -3.17 10.50 13.61
CA ALA A 316 -2.45 11.37 14.56
C ALA A 316 -0.98 10.97 14.74
N GLY A 317 -0.52 9.85 14.19
CA GLY A 317 0.91 9.52 14.09
C GLY A 317 1.73 10.60 13.36
N ILE A 318 1.08 11.37 12.47
CA ILE A 318 1.66 12.57 11.85
C ILE A 318 0.65 13.71 11.92
N GLU A 319 0.96 14.73 12.70
CA GLU A 319 0.18 15.96 12.79
C GLU A 319 0.76 17.04 11.87
N ILE A 320 -0.10 17.73 11.11
CA ILE A 320 0.31 18.83 10.22
C ILE A 320 -0.47 20.10 10.53
N GLU A 321 0.22 21.24 10.50
CA GLU A 321 -0.38 22.56 10.63
C GLU A 321 -0.32 23.30 9.29
N THR A 322 -1.48 23.62 8.76
CA THR A 322 -1.68 24.46 7.56
C THR A 322 -3.09 24.99 7.51
N THR A 323 -3.27 26.16 6.92
CA THR A 323 -4.58 26.75 6.60
C THR A 323 -5.14 26.24 5.28
N ASP A 324 -4.34 25.58 4.45
CA ASP A 324 -4.75 25.00 3.17
C ASP A 324 -5.47 23.65 3.40
N THR A 325 -6.81 23.68 3.36
CA THR A 325 -7.65 22.49 3.54
C THR A 325 -7.39 21.43 2.46
N VAL A 326 -7.11 21.84 1.22
CA VAL A 326 -6.82 20.89 0.12
C VAL A 326 -5.50 20.16 0.39
N ALA A 327 -4.49 20.85 0.93
CA ALA A 327 -3.24 20.23 1.33
C ALA A 327 -3.44 19.20 2.45
N LYS A 328 -4.31 19.49 3.44
CA LYS A 328 -4.71 18.51 4.47
C LYS A 328 -5.40 17.29 3.86
N GLN A 329 -6.35 17.51 2.96
CA GLN A 329 -7.09 16.43 2.30
C GLN A 329 -6.16 15.51 1.50
N LYS A 330 -5.25 16.08 0.71
CA LYS A 330 -4.24 15.31 -0.02
C LYS A 330 -3.36 14.51 0.92
N PHE A 331 -2.89 15.11 2.01
CA PHE A 331 -1.96 14.49 2.95
C PHE A 331 -2.60 13.33 3.71
N TYR A 332 -3.74 13.57 4.37
CA TYR A 332 -4.42 12.52 5.14
C TYR A 332 -5.04 11.46 4.22
N GLY A 333 -5.51 11.85 3.03
CA GLY A 333 -5.94 10.89 2.01
C GLY A 333 -4.80 9.99 1.52
N ALA A 334 -3.59 10.53 1.35
CA ALA A 334 -2.41 9.73 1.01
C ALA A 334 -1.99 8.82 2.18
N LEU A 335 -1.99 9.33 3.42
CA LEU A 335 -1.68 8.53 4.60
C LEU A 335 -2.68 7.38 4.81
N TYR A 336 -3.97 7.63 4.55
CA TYR A 336 -5.01 6.60 4.55
C TYR A 336 -4.71 5.48 3.54
N ARG A 337 -4.44 5.80 2.27
CA ARG A 337 -4.13 4.79 1.24
C ARG A 337 -2.81 4.06 1.50
N ALA A 338 -1.80 4.74 2.04
CA ALA A 338 -0.54 4.13 2.47
C ALA A 338 -0.67 3.21 3.70
N SER A 339 -1.86 3.11 4.29
CA SER A 339 -2.14 2.26 5.46
C SER A 339 -2.92 0.99 5.13
N PHE A 340 -3.05 0.62 3.86
CA PHE A 340 -3.82 -0.54 3.43
C PHE A 340 -3.02 -1.84 3.41
N LEU A 341 -1.83 -1.79 2.82
CA LEU A 341 -1.02 -2.96 2.50
C LEU A 341 0.39 -2.86 3.11
N PRO A 342 1.05 -3.98 3.36
CA PRO A 342 0.54 -5.36 3.34
C PRO A 342 -0.61 -5.58 4.32
N ARG A 343 -1.57 -6.46 3.95
CA ARG A 343 -2.74 -6.76 4.79
C ARG A 343 -2.45 -7.81 5.85
N THR A 344 -3.14 -7.74 6.96
CA THR A 344 -3.27 -8.85 7.92
C THR A 344 -3.86 -10.06 7.21
N PHE A 345 -3.30 -11.25 7.44
CA PHE A 345 -3.72 -12.46 6.72
C PHE A 345 -4.10 -13.63 7.66
N ASN A 346 -3.79 -13.54 8.94
CA ASN A 346 -4.18 -14.53 9.94
C ASN A 346 -5.51 -14.21 10.61
N ASP A 347 -6.20 -15.24 11.09
CA ASP A 347 -7.37 -15.12 11.95
C ASP A 347 -7.03 -14.50 13.32
N THR A 348 -8.05 -14.13 14.11
CA THR A 348 -7.86 -13.53 15.44
C THR A 348 -7.12 -14.44 16.42
N ASP A 349 -7.24 -15.77 16.26
CA ASP A 349 -6.49 -16.76 17.02
C ASP A 349 -5.05 -17.03 16.49
N GLY A 350 -4.64 -16.33 15.45
CA GLY A 350 -3.30 -16.44 14.86
C GLY A 350 -3.15 -17.57 13.84
N ARG A 351 -4.21 -18.27 13.42
CA ARG A 351 -4.15 -19.28 12.36
C ARG A 351 -4.08 -18.63 10.98
N TYR A 352 -3.31 -19.23 10.07
CA TYR A 352 -3.21 -18.80 8.68
C TYR A 352 -2.87 -19.98 7.76
N PRO A 353 -3.24 -19.98 6.46
CA PRO A 353 -2.81 -20.99 5.50
C PRO A 353 -1.33 -20.83 5.18
N SER A 354 -0.60 -21.95 5.16
CA SER A 354 0.82 -21.99 4.81
C SER A 354 1.09 -21.38 3.42
N PHE A 355 2.21 -20.67 3.29
CA PHE A 355 2.59 -20.04 2.03
C PHE A 355 2.78 -21.04 0.89
N ALA A 356 2.33 -20.70 -0.31
CA ALA A 356 2.44 -21.42 -1.57
C ALA A 356 1.71 -22.77 -1.65
N SER A 357 1.29 -23.36 -0.54
CA SER A 357 0.57 -24.64 -0.53
C SER A 357 -0.86 -24.53 0.01
N GLY A 358 -1.17 -23.45 0.74
CA GLY A 358 -2.43 -23.28 1.45
C GLY A 358 -2.71 -24.31 2.55
N SER A 359 -1.86 -25.31 2.73
CA SER A 359 -2.00 -26.43 3.68
C SER A 359 -0.62 -26.96 4.05
N PRO A 360 -0.36 -27.27 5.32
CA PRO A 360 -1.30 -27.20 6.46
C PRO A 360 -1.54 -25.77 6.97
N ILE A 361 -2.60 -25.60 7.78
CA ILE A 361 -2.83 -24.39 8.54
C ILE A 361 -1.73 -24.24 9.58
N ARG A 362 -1.15 -23.05 9.68
CA ARG A 362 -0.10 -22.66 10.61
C ARG A 362 -0.66 -21.87 11.78
N GLN A 363 0.12 -21.76 12.84
CA GLN A 363 -0.21 -21.04 14.06
C GLN A 363 0.92 -20.07 14.43
N LEU A 364 0.58 -18.79 14.54
CA LEU A 364 1.51 -17.77 15.03
C LEU A 364 1.67 -17.84 16.56
N ALA A 365 2.79 -17.35 17.04
CA ALA A 365 2.93 -17.00 18.45
C ALA A 365 1.96 -15.87 18.81
N GLN A 366 1.51 -15.86 20.07
CA GLN A 366 0.59 -14.84 20.57
C GLN A 366 1.13 -13.41 20.33
N GLY A 367 0.27 -12.53 19.85
CA GLY A 367 0.61 -11.13 19.60
C GLY A 367 1.42 -10.88 18.34
N LYS A 368 1.59 -11.90 17.47
CA LYS A 368 2.22 -11.79 16.16
C LYS A 368 1.17 -11.75 15.05
N THR A 369 1.52 -11.06 13.96
CA THR A 369 0.67 -10.93 12.77
C THR A 369 1.41 -11.44 11.55
N TYR A 370 0.73 -12.23 10.72
CA TYR A 370 1.20 -12.63 9.40
C TYR A 370 0.60 -11.70 8.34
N TYR A 371 1.47 -11.16 7.49
CA TYR A 371 1.11 -10.20 6.46
C TYR A 371 1.25 -10.78 5.06
N GLU A 372 0.40 -10.29 4.13
CA GLU A 372 0.37 -10.69 2.73
C GLU A 372 0.07 -9.51 1.80
N ASP A 373 0.18 -9.75 0.48
CA ASP A 373 -0.03 -8.77 -0.60
C ASP A 373 0.93 -7.58 -0.50
N TYR A 374 2.21 -7.87 -0.72
CA TYR A 374 3.27 -6.88 -0.54
C TYR A 374 3.41 -5.93 -1.73
N SER A 375 3.07 -6.35 -2.97
CA SER A 375 3.37 -5.57 -4.18
C SER A 375 4.82 -5.06 -4.18
N MET A 376 5.78 -5.98 -4.03
CA MET A 376 7.12 -5.66 -3.53
C MET A 376 7.96 -4.81 -4.50
N TRP A 377 7.72 -4.89 -5.80
CA TRP A 377 8.41 -4.05 -6.80
C TRP A 377 8.12 -2.56 -6.57
N ASP A 378 6.94 -2.25 -6.03
CA ASP A 378 6.46 -0.90 -5.75
C ASP A 378 6.84 -0.46 -4.34
N THR A 379 6.40 -1.19 -3.34
CA THR A 379 6.28 -0.75 -1.94
C THR A 379 7.60 -0.62 -1.19
N TYR A 380 8.67 -1.31 -1.62
CA TYR A 380 9.98 -1.20 -0.98
C TYR A 380 10.55 0.23 -1.07
N ARG A 381 10.12 1.05 -2.06
CA ARG A 381 10.69 2.37 -2.37
C ARG A 381 10.35 3.42 -1.34
N ALA A 382 9.08 3.53 -0.92
CA ALA A 382 8.64 4.51 0.08
C ALA A 382 7.69 3.91 1.13
N LEU A 383 6.79 3.00 0.77
CA LEU A 383 5.79 2.48 1.72
C LEU A 383 6.45 1.74 2.88
N HIS A 384 7.30 0.75 2.63
CA HIS A 384 8.03 0.06 3.70
C HIS A 384 8.94 0.98 4.51
N PRO A 385 9.72 1.91 3.89
CA PRO A 385 10.42 2.95 4.64
C PRO A 385 9.54 3.83 5.53
N LEU A 386 8.30 4.15 5.11
CA LEU A 386 7.33 4.91 5.92
C LEU A 386 6.84 4.08 7.10
N ILE A 387 6.50 2.81 6.88
CA ILE A 387 6.11 1.87 7.94
C ILE A 387 7.27 1.69 8.94
N ASN A 388 8.51 1.50 8.45
CA ASN A 388 9.69 1.36 9.28
C ASN A 388 9.97 2.60 10.14
N LEU A 389 9.58 3.78 9.65
CA LEU A 389 9.76 5.05 10.38
C LEU A 389 8.68 5.24 11.46
N LEU A 390 7.42 4.98 11.14
CA LEU A 390 6.28 5.28 12.03
C LEU A 390 5.91 4.10 12.92
N HIS A 391 5.97 2.88 12.40
CA HIS A 391 5.46 1.65 13.02
C HIS A 391 6.49 0.50 12.93
N PRO A 392 7.71 0.69 13.48
CA PRO A 392 8.79 -0.29 13.35
C PRO A 392 8.45 -1.68 13.89
N SER A 393 7.61 -1.80 14.93
CA SER A 393 7.16 -3.10 15.44
C SER A 393 6.32 -3.86 14.40
N LYS A 394 5.40 -3.16 13.73
CA LYS A 394 4.60 -3.71 12.61
C LYS A 394 5.51 -4.04 11.42
N GLY A 395 6.43 -3.16 11.07
CA GLY A 395 7.44 -3.40 10.03
C GLY A 395 8.21 -4.70 10.27
N GLY A 396 8.61 -4.96 11.51
CA GLY A 396 9.28 -6.22 11.87
C GLY A 396 8.42 -7.46 11.72
N ASP A 397 7.13 -7.42 12.04
CA ASP A 397 6.22 -8.55 11.81
C ASP A 397 5.96 -8.77 10.30
N MET A 398 5.95 -7.71 9.48
CA MET A 398 5.94 -7.82 8.03
C MET A 398 7.20 -8.50 7.50
N MET A 399 8.37 -8.13 8.01
CA MET A 399 9.64 -8.79 7.64
C MET A 399 9.69 -10.24 8.10
N GLN A 400 9.17 -10.54 9.31
CA GLN A 400 9.06 -11.93 9.77
C GLN A 400 8.13 -12.76 8.89
N SER A 401 7.07 -12.16 8.35
CA SER A 401 6.17 -12.85 7.41
C SER A 401 6.88 -13.25 6.11
N LEU A 402 7.83 -12.44 5.61
CA LEU A 402 8.68 -12.81 4.48
C LEU A 402 9.62 -13.99 4.84
N VAL A 403 10.12 -14.03 6.08
CA VAL A 403 10.92 -15.16 6.57
C VAL A 403 10.08 -16.43 6.61
N TYR A 404 8.85 -16.39 7.12
CA TYR A 404 7.93 -17.53 7.10
C TYR A 404 7.66 -18.03 5.68
N LYS A 405 7.48 -17.13 4.70
CA LYS A 405 7.30 -17.48 3.29
C LYS A 405 8.50 -18.26 2.73
N TYR A 406 9.72 -17.87 3.09
CA TYR A 406 10.91 -18.60 2.73
C TYR A 406 10.96 -19.99 3.39
N GLU A 407 10.67 -20.09 4.68
CA GLU A 407 10.68 -21.35 5.42
C GLU A 407 9.63 -22.35 4.91
N GLU A 408 8.49 -21.85 4.49
CA GLU A 408 7.36 -22.66 4.02
C GLU A 408 7.47 -23.01 2.53
N GLY A 409 7.94 -22.08 1.69
CA GLY A 409 8.03 -22.27 0.24
C GLY A 409 9.41 -22.59 -0.30
N GLY A 410 10.47 -22.40 0.51
CA GLY A 410 11.86 -22.72 0.15
C GLY A 410 12.63 -21.64 -0.61
N TRP A 411 11.96 -20.57 -1.08
CA TRP A 411 12.55 -19.41 -1.74
C TRP A 411 11.96 -18.12 -1.18
N LEU A 412 12.75 -17.06 -1.12
CA LEU A 412 12.20 -15.72 -0.88
C LEU A 412 11.41 -15.29 -2.13
N PRO A 413 10.12 -14.96 -1.99
CA PRO A 413 9.31 -14.65 -3.17
C PRO A 413 9.74 -13.34 -3.83
N ILE A 414 9.64 -13.26 -5.15
CA ILE A 414 9.93 -12.04 -5.92
C ILE A 414 8.81 -11.01 -5.73
N PHE A 415 7.56 -11.46 -5.85
CA PHE A 415 6.39 -10.59 -5.71
C PHE A 415 5.28 -11.35 -4.97
N PRO A 416 5.32 -11.40 -3.61
CA PRO A 416 4.37 -12.16 -2.83
C PRO A 416 2.98 -11.53 -2.86
N CYS A 417 2.01 -12.27 -3.43
CA CYS A 417 0.59 -11.98 -3.49
C CYS A 417 -0.23 -13.27 -3.47
N TRP A 418 -1.45 -13.23 -3.00
CA TRP A 418 -2.34 -14.40 -2.88
C TRP A 418 -1.72 -15.55 -2.07
N ASN A 419 -0.93 -15.20 -1.09
CA ASN A 419 -0.16 -16.15 -0.26
C ASN A 419 0.60 -17.18 -1.09
N SER A 420 1.13 -16.76 -2.23
CA SER A 420 1.77 -17.62 -3.22
C SER A 420 2.93 -16.92 -3.93
N TYR A 421 3.75 -17.72 -4.60
CA TYR A 421 4.73 -17.20 -5.54
C TYR A 421 4.03 -16.57 -6.74
N THR A 422 4.55 -15.44 -7.19
CA THR A 422 4.21 -14.84 -8.47
C THR A 422 5.47 -14.28 -9.13
N ALA A 423 5.53 -14.30 -10.45
CA ALA A 423 6.53 -13.60 -11.24
C ALA A 423 5.92 -12.32 -11.84
N ALA A 424 5.08 -11.64 -11.06
CA ALA A 424 4.29 -10.50 -11.53
C ALA A 424 5.17 -9.34 -12.00
N MET A 425 6.26 -9.10 -11.30
CA MET A 425 7.22 -8.04 -11.61
C MET A 425 8.64 -8.59 -11.66
N ILE A 426 9.61 -7.72 -11.79
CA ILE A 426 11.03 -8.03 -11.85
C ILE A 426 11.74 -7.65 -10.54
N GLY A 427 13.08 -7.75 -10.50
CA GLY A 427 13.88 -7.47 -9.32
C GLY A 427 13.85 -8.61 -8.28
N ASP A 428 14.31 -8.30 -7.07
CA ASP A 428 14.35 -9.21 -5.91
C ASP A 428 14.19 -8.39 -4.62
N HIS A 429 13.19 -7.51 -4.63
CA HIS A 429 13.10 -6.39 -3.67
C HIS A 429 12.61 -6.77 -2.28
N CYS A 430 12.24 -8.03 -2.03
CA CYS A 430 12.15 -8.55 -0.66
C CYS A 430 13.50 -8.40 0.07
N ILE A 431 14.62 -8.48 -0.66
CA ILE A 431 15.95 -8.16 -0.14
C ILE A 431 16.03 -6.70 0.29
N ALA A 432 15.51 -5.78 -0.53
CA ALA A 432 15.51 -4.35 -0.23
C ALA A 432 14.70 -4.04 1.04
N ALA A 433 13.50 -4.61 1.19
CA ALA A 433 12.64 -4.40 2.36
C ALA A 433 13.25 -4.97 3.65
N LEU A 434 13.73 -6.22 3.63
CA LEU A 434 14.40 -6.88 4.76
C LEU A 434 15.67 -6.13 5.17
N GLY A 435 16.49 -5.74 4.18
CA GLY A 435 17.73 -5.00 4.42
C GLY A 435 17.48 -3.61 4.98
N ASP A 436 16.52 -2.86 4.43
CA ASP A 436 16.16 -1.52 4.92
C ASP A 436 15.71 -1.57 6.39
N ALA A 437 14.81 -2.50 6.71
CA ALA A 437 14.33 -2.70 8.08
C ALA A 437 15.50 -2.98 9.05
N TYR A 438 16.40 -3.91 8.70
CA TYR A 438 17.53 -4.26 9.55
C TYR A 438 18.52 -3.11 9.73
N ILE A 439 18.87 -2.39 8.65
CA ILE A 439 19.78 -1.26 8.65
C ILE A 439 19.21 -0.09 9.48
N LYS A 440 17.89 0.10 9.46
CA LYS A 440 17.18 1.09 10.27
C LYS A 440 16.92 0.68 11.72
N GLY A 441 17.45 -0.45 12.16
CA GLY A 441 17.43 -0.86 13.57
C GLY A 441 16.25 -1.73 13.97
N ILE A 442 15.41 -2.19 13.07
CA ILE A 442 14.32 -3.13 13.36
C ILE A 442 14.92 -4.51 13.62
N ARG A 443 14.54 -5.15 14.73
CA ARG A 443 15.17 -6.39 15.25
C ARG A 443 14.17 -7.48 15.65
N ASN A 444 12.87 -7.27 15.51
CA ASN A 444 11.83 -8.22 15.91
C ASN A 444 11.48 -9.24 14.80
N PHE A 445 12.45 -9.56 13.94
CA PHE A 445 12.40 -10.66 12.96
C PHE A 445 13.73 -11.44 12.93
N ASP A 446 13.70 -12.67 12.43
CA ASP A 446 14.89 -13.53 12.35
C ASP A 446 15.80 -13.12 11.19
N ILE A 447 16.77 -12.27 11.49
CA ILE A 447 17.72 -11.77 10.49
C ILE A 447 18.66 -12.86 9.97
N GLN A 448 18.96 -13.90 10.75
CA GLN A 448 19.85 -14.97 10.26
C GLN A 448 19.15 -15.80 9.20
N LYS A 449 17.87 -16.13 9.43
CA LYS A 449 17.05 -16.82 8.45
C LYS A 449 16.73 -15.94 7.24
N ALA A 450 16.46 -14.64 7.47
CA ALA A 450 16.30 -13.68 6.40
C ALA A 450 17.56 -13.57 5.52
N TYR A 451 18.74 -13.53 6.14
CA TYR A 451 20.00 -13.49 5.40
C TYR A 451 20.22 -14.77 4.57
N GLU A 452 19.92 -15.94 5.12
CA GLU A 452 19.96 -17.23 4.40
C GLU A 452 19.07 -17.16 3.15
N ALA A 453 17.83 -16.67 3.30
CA ALA A 453 16.86 -16.53 2.22
C ALA A 453 17.32 -15.55 1.13
N MET A 454 17.75 -14.35 1.52
CA MET A 454 18.28 -13.32 0.60
C MET A 454 19.51 -13.82 -0.15
N ARG A 455 20.43 -14.50 0.57
CA ARG A 455 21.64 -15.06 -0.01
C ARG A 455 21.31 -16.14 -1.03
N LYS A 456 20.35 -17.03 -0.71
CA LYS A 456 19.90 -18.08 -1.64
C LYS A 456 19.44 -17.46 -2.96
N ASN A 457 18.54 -16.48 -2.94
CA ASN A 457 18.07 -15.82 -4.15
C ASN A 457 19.22 -15.16 -4.96
N ALA A 458 20.22 -14.58 -4.28
CA ALA A 458 21.32 -13.88 -4.92
C ALA A 458 22.43 -14.79 -5.51
N PHE A 459 22.55 -16.04 -5.05
CA PHE A 459 23.66 -16.94 -5.40
C PHE A 459 23.24 -18.28 -5.99
N GLU A 460 21.99 -18.70 -5.79
CA GLU A 460 21.48 -19.98 -6.27
C GLU A 460 20.39 -19.74 -7.32
N HIS A 461 20.34 -20.60 -8.31
CA HIS A 461 19.28 -20.58 -9.31
C HIS A 461 18.27 -21.70 -9.01
N PRO A 462 16.98 -21.51 -9.39
CA PRO A 462 15.98 -22.56 -9.27
C PRO A 462 16.31 -23.77 -10.14
N ALA A 463 15.73 -24.92 -9.78
CA ALA A 463 16.05 -26.20 -10.42
C ALA A 463 15.57 -26.30 -11.88
N SER A 464 14.59 -25.49 -12.26
CA SER A 464 13.97 -25.52 -13.59
C SER A 464 13.55 -24.14 -14.08
N GLU A 465 13.33 -24.02 -15.39
CA GLU A 465 12.72 -22.82 -15.99
C GLU A 465 11.28 -22.62 -15.52
N GLU A 466 10.58 -23.67 -15.18
CA GLU A 466 9.22 -23.60 -14.60
C GLU A 466 9.21 -22.94 -13.23
N ASP A 467 10.25 -23.15 -12.41
CA ASP A 467 10.39 -22.45 -11.13
C ASP A 467 10.54 -20.94 -11.33
N TYR A 468 11.24 -20.50 -12.40
CA TYR A 468 11.28 -19.07 -12.77
C TYR A 468 9.90 -18.53 -13.10
N LYS A 469 9.12 -19.26 -13.90
CA LYS A 469 7.75 -18.86 -14.25
C LYS A 469 6.86 -18.80 -13.02
N ASN A 470 7.16 -19.62 -12.00
CA ASN A 470 6.47 -19.62 -10.71
C ASN A 470 7.00 -18.56 -9.72
N GLY A 471 7.95 -17.72 -10.12
CA GLY A 471 8.46 -16.63 -9.29
C GLY A 471 9.43 -17.05 -8.21
N MET A 472 10.09 -18.20 -8.37
CA MET A 472 11.11 -18.73 -7.47
C MET A 472 12.50 -18.33 -7.95
N GLY A 473 13.27 -17.65 -7.10
CA GLY A 473 14.63 -17.21 -7.40
C GLY A 473 14.73 -16.11 -8.47
N ARG A 474 15.96 -15.66 -8.72
CA ARG A 474 16.25 -14.64 -9.74
C ARG A 474 16.28 -15.25 -11.12
N ARG A 475 15.50 -14.71 -12.03
CA ARG A 475 15.56 -15.05 -13.44
C ARG A 475 16.86 -14.51 -14.07
N ALA A 476 17.41 -15.30 -15.02
CA ALA A 476 18.65 -14.95 -15.76
C ALA A 476 19.88 -14.75 -14.86
N LEU A 477 19.89 -15.41 -13.67
CA LEU A 477 21.01 -15.28 -12.72
C LEU A 477 22.33 -15.75 -13.32
N ASP A 478 22.35 -16.86 -14.07
CA ASP A 478 23.56 -17.37 -14.70
C ASP A 478 24.16 -16.38 -15.69
N SER A 479 23.33 -15.76 -16.54
CA SER A 479 23.74 -14.70 -17.44
C SER A 479 24.28 -13.49 -16.68
N TYR A 480 23.57 -13.06 -15.64
CA TYR A 480 23.97 -11.93 -14.79
C TYR A 480 25.33 -12.18 -14.10
N LEU A 481 25.54 -13.40 -13.57
CA LEU A 481 26.81 -13.76 -12.93
C LEU A 481 27.97 -13.89 -13.95
N LYS A 482 27.68 -14.41 -15.14
CA LYS A 482 28.68 -14.64 -16.18
C LYS A 482 29.16 -13.37 -16.85
N TYR A 483 28.23 -12.49 -17.23
CA TYR A 483 28.52 -11.30 -18.03
C TYR A 483 28.61 -10.01 -17.20
N GLY A 484 28.11 -10.02 -15.95
CA GLY A 484 27.91 -8.82 -15.16
C GLY A 484 26.72 -7.99 -15.65
N TYR A 485 25.88 -8.53 -16.50
CA TYR A 485 24.60 -7.98 -16.99
C TYR A 485 23.81 -9.12 -17.65
N ILE A 486 22.53 -8.87 -17.93
CA ILE A 486 21.70 -9.82 -18.67
C ILE A 486 21.70 -9.40 -20.14
N PRO A 487 22.25 -10.23 -21.06
CA PRO A 487 22.31 -9.91 -22.48
C PRO A 487 20.93 -10.02 -23.14
N LEU A 488 20.75 -9.32 -24.27
CA LEU A 488 19.48 -9.30 -25.02
C LEU A 488 19.03 -10.68 -25.52
N GLU A 489 19.94 -11.61 -25.67
CA GLU A 489 19.68 -13.01 -26.05
C GLU A 489 19.04 -13.83 -24.94
N ASP A 490 19.11 -13.39 -23.68
CA ASP A 490 18.48 -14.07 -22.57
C ASP A 490 17.00 -13.65 -22.48
N SER A 491 16.12 -14.60 -22.76
CA SER A 491 14.67 -14.42 -22.64
C SER A 491 14.01 -15.75 -22.24
N VAL A 492 12.89 -15.67 -21.51
CA VAL A 492 12.11 -16.87 -21.15
C VAL A 492 10.75 -16.76 -21.84
N PRO A 493 10.53 -17.49 -22.93
CA PRO A 493 9.22 -17.55 -23.58
C PRO A 493 8.14 -17.99 -22.60
N ASP A 494 6.94 -17.48 -22.76
CA ASP A 494 5.74 -17.79 -21.97
C ASP A 494 5.81 -17.36 -20.47
N ALA A 495 6.88 -16.71 -20.01
CA ALA A 495 6.88 -16.04 -18.73
C ALA A 495 6.09 -14.73 -18.80
N PHE A 496 5.53 -14.27 -17.68
CA PHE A 496 4.81 -13.00 -17.64
C PHE A 496 5.70 -11.82 -18.08
N HIS A 497 6.93 -11.76 -17.57
CA HIS A 497 7.98 -10.87 -18.04
C HIS A 497 9.03 -11.68 -18.82
N THR A 498 9.02 -11.59 -20.13
CA THR A 498 9.85 -12.44 -21.03
C THR A 498 11.25 -11.89 -21.25
N ASN A 499 11.41 -10.58 -21.25
CA ASN A 499 12.63 -9.85 -21.60
C ASN A 499 13.11 -8.99 -20.42
N GLU A 500 13.10 -7.68 -20.53
CA GLU A 500 13.43 -6.67 -19.52
C GLU A 500 14.88 -6.78 -18.98
N GLN A 501 15.83 -7.18 -19.84
CA GLN A 501 17.20 -7.50 -19.47
C GLN A 501 17.93 -6.33 -18.80
N VAL A 502 17.71 -5.12 -19.28
CA VAL A 502 18.37 -3.90 -18.74
C VAL A 502 17.78 -3.55 -17.37
N SER A 503 16.46 -3.53 -17.24
CA SER A 503 15.79 -3.25 -15.96
C SER A 503 16.21 -4.26 -14.89
N ARG A 504 16.20 -5.56 -15.21
CA ARG A 504 16.65 -6.62 -14.29
C ARG A 504 18.11 -6.44 -13.87
N THR A 505 19.00 -6.08 -14.79
CA THR A 505 20.41 -5.81 -14.46
C THR A 505 20.55 -4.67 -13.46
N LEU A 506 19.81 -3.59 -13.65
CA LEU A 506 19.82 -2.43 -12.76
C LEU A 506 19.28 -2.79 -11.38
N GLU A 507 18.16 -3.50 -11.34
CA GLU A 507 17.50 -3.89 -10.08
C GLU A 507 18.31 -4.91 -9.29
N TYR A 508 18.85 -5.94 -9.93
CA TYR A 508 19.73 -6.91 -9.23
C TYR A 508 21.00 -6.25 -8.70
N ALA A 509 21.56 -5.25 -9.41
CA ALA A 509 22.70 -4.50 -8.90
C ALA A 509 22.36 -3.71 -7.62
N TYR A 510 21.14 -3.16 -7.53
CA TYR A 510 20.66 -2.52 -6.32
C TYR A 510 20.36 -3.53 -5.20
N ASP A 511 19.69 -4.64 -5.49
CA ASP A 511 19.40 -5.68 -4.49
C ASP A 511 20.71 -6.28 -3.92
N ASP A 512 21.72 -6.51 -4.77
CA ASP A 512 23.05 -6.95 -4.33
C ASP A 512 23.75 -5.92 -3.44
N PHE A 513 23.56 -4.62 -3.71
CA PHE A 513 24.07 -3.58 -2.82
C PHE A 513 23.42 -3.67 -1.42
N VAL A 514 22.09 -3.81 -1.35
CA VAL A 514 21.41 -3.90 -0.07
C VAL A 514 21.85 -5.15 0.71
N LEU A 515 21.92 -6.29 0.03
CA LEU A 515 22.40 -7.52 0.65
C LEU A 515 23.86 -7.40 1.10
N ALA A 516 24.72 -6.68 0.36
CA ALA A 516 26.08 -6.38 0.78
C ALA A 516 26.12 -5.61 2.12
N GLN A 517 25.25 -4.59 2.29
CA GLN A 517 25.20 -3.84 3.54
C GLN A 517 24.78 -4.75 4.72
N VAL A 518 23.81 -5.64 4.50
CA VAL A 518 23.42 -6.63 5.53
C VAL A 518 24.55 -7.60 5.81
N ALA A 519 25.22 -8.14 4.78
CA ALA A 519 26.39 -9.02 4.90
C ALA A 519 27.51 -8.37 5.75
N ARG A 520 27.79 -7.10 5.53
CA ARG A 520 28.76 -6.33 6.32
C ARG A 520 28.36 -6.25 7.80
N LEU A 521 27.08 -5.97 8.09
CA LEU A 521 26.56 -5.88 9.45
C LEU A 521 26.53 -7.23 10.18
N LEU A 522 26.54 -8.35 9.43
CA LEU A 522 26.56 -9.71 9.95
C LEU A 522 27.97 -10.36 9.86
N ASP A 523 29.04 -9.58 9.60
CA ASP A 523 30.43 -10.04 9.49
C ASP A 523 30.65 -11.11 8.40
N LYS A 524 29.85 -11.09 7.31
CA LYS A 524 29.97 -11.99 6.16
C LYS A 524 30.90 -11.41 5.09
N THR A 525 32.17 -11.23 5.40
CA THR A 525 33.15 -10.47 4.61
C THR A 525 33.22 -10.92 3.15
N LYS A 526 33.27 -12.24 2.89
CA LYS A 526 33.34 -12.78 1.51
C LYS A 526 32.11 -12.41 0.67
N ASP A 527 30.92 -12.54 1.23
CA ASP A 527 29.68 -12.18 0.54
C ASP A 527 29.61 -10.65 0.34
N TYR A 528 30.04 -9.87 1.34
CA TYR A 528 30.13 -8.40 1.21
C TYR A 528 31.01 -7.97 0.03
N GLU A 529 32.22 -8.52 -0.11
CA GLU A 529 33.13 -8.18 -1.20
C GLU A 529 32.55 -8.54 -2.57
N GLN A 530 32.01 -9.74 -2.71
CA GLN A 530 31.41 -10.21 -3.95
C GLN A 530 30.18 -9.40 -4.36
N LEU A 531 29.26 -9.16 -3.42
CA LEU A 531 28.03 -8.40 -3.66
C LEU A 531 28.31 -6.92 -3.92
N SER A 532 29.28 -6.32 -3.23
CA SER A 532 29.71 -4.93 -3.49
C SER A 532 30.31 -4.76 -4.90
N SER A 533 30.99 -5.79 -5.41
CA SER A 533 31.44 -5.81 -6.81
C SER A 533 30.26 -5.87 -7.77
N ARG A 534 29.28 -6.76 -7.50
CA ARG A 534 28.09 -6.94 -8.36
C ARG A 534 27.16 -5.73 -8.31
N ALA A 535 27.13 -4.99 -7.21
CA ALA A 535 26.38 -3.75 -7.08
C ALA A 535 26.79 -2.67 -8.10
N LYS A 536 27.95 -2.81 -8.74
CA LYS A 536 28.46 -1.96 -9.81
C LYS A 536 28.08 -2.42 -11.23
N ASN A 537 27.38 -3.55 -11.35
CA ASN A 537 26.97 -4.14 -12.63
C ASN A 537 26.07 -3.24 -13.48
N TYR A 538 25.36 -2.27 -12.88
CA TYR A 538 24.61 -1.24 -13.60
C TYR A 538 25.46 -0.53 -14.66
N ARG A 539 26.79 -0.40 -14.45
CA ARG A 539 27.73 0.22 -15.38
C ARG A 539 27.78 -0.47 -16.74
N ASN A 540 27.49 -1.77 -16.77
CA ASN A 540 27.54 -2.58 -17.97
C ASN A 540 26.39 -2.31 -18.96
N VAL A 541 25.30 -1.68 -18.48
CA VAL A 541 24.12 -1.37 -19.29
C VAL A 541 23.89 0.13 -19.48
N ILE A 542 24.79 1.00 -19.00
CA ILE A 542 24.80 2.43 -19.33
C ILE A 542 25.71 2.64 -20.54
N ASP A 543 25.14 3.02 -21.68
CA ASP A 543 25.89 3.29 -22.90
C ASP A 543 26.70 4.60 -22.78
N PRO A 544 28.04 4.56 -22.78
CA PRO A 544 28.86 5.75 -22.58
C PRO A 544 28.70 6.78 -23.71
N ARG A 545 28.23 6.37 -24.89
CA ARG A 545 27.97 7.27 -26.03
C ARG A 545 26.80 8.20 -25.75
N THR A 546 25.76 7.68 -25.15
CA THR A 546 24.50 8.39 -24.89
C THR A 546 24.32 8.77 -23.43
N GLY A 547 24.88 8.00 -22.50
CA GLY A 547 24.66 8.10 -21.05
C GLY A 547 23.25 7.67 -20.63
N TYR A 548 22.55 6.88 -21.45
CA TYR A 548 21.27 6.23 -21.11
C TYR A 548 21.46 4.72 -20.96
N ALA A 549 20.57 4.12 -20.19
CA ALA A 549 20.46 2.67 -20.11
C ALA A 549 20.12 2.09 -21.49
N GLN A 550 20.80 0.99 -21.89
CA GLN A 550 20.71 0.46 -23.25
C GLN A 550 20.89 -1.05 -23.26
N GLY A 551 20.14 -1.71 -24.16
CA GLY A 551 20.30 -3.14 -24.42
C GLY A 551 21.70 -3.50 -24.89
N ARG A 552 22.25 -4.62 -24.39
CA ARG A 552 23.60 -5.07 -24.71
C ARG A 552 23.59 -6.57 -25.06
N HIS A 553 24.31 -6.90 -26.14
CA HIS A 553 24.47 -8.28 -26.62
C HIS A 553 25.50 -9.08 -25.79
N ALA A 554 25.45 -10.41 -25.87
CA ALA A 554 26.38 -11.29 -25.17
C ALA A 554 27.85 -11.13 -25.63
N ASP A 555 28.08 -10.60 -26.83
CA ASP A 555 29.41 -10.24 -27.35
C ASP A 555 29.94 -8.91 -26.77
N GLY A 556 29.15 -8.22 -25.95
CA GLY A 556 29.51 -6.95 -25.33
C GLY A 556 29.14 -5.70 -26.13
N THR A 557 28.56 -5.82 -27.31
CA THR A 557 28.13 -4.67 -28.11
C THR A 557 26.80 -4.11 -27.65
N PHE A 558 26.67 -2.78 -27.61
CA PHE A 558 25.39 -2.14 -27.35
C PHE A 558 24.49 -2.15 -28.58
N LEU A 559 23.21 -2.26 -28.39
CA LEU A 559 22.22 -2.12 -29.46
C LEU A 559 22.38 -0.75 -30.13
N ASN A 560 22.38 -0.74 -31.49
CA ASN A 560 22.45 0.48 -32.25
C ASN A 560 21.06 1.11 -32.46
N GLU A 561 21.04 2.44 -32.62
CA GLU A 561 19.85 3.21 -33.04
C GLU A 561 18.60 3.08 -32.15
N THR A 562 18.76 2.95 -30.83
CA THR A 562 17.63 2.92 -29.89
C THR A 562 17.22 4.34 -29.53
N ASN A 563 15.93 4.63 -29.64
CA ASN A 563 15.35 5.86 -29.09
C ASN A 563 15.21 5.74 -27.56
N ALA A 564 16.05 6.48 -26.81
CA ALA A 564 16.02 6.49 -25.37
C ALA A 564 14.70 7.01 -24.77
N PHE A 565 13.82 7.61 -25.57
CA PHE A 565 12.56 8.24 -25.16
C PHE A 565 11.31 7.44 -25.58
N SER A 566 11.50 6.25 -26.12
CA SER A 566 10.42 5.32 -26.48
C SER A 566 10.50 4.07 -25.65
N PHE A 567 9.34 3.47 -25.34
CA PHE A 567 9.25 2.18 -24.66
C PHE A 567 10.00 1.11 -25.43
N ASN A 568 10.72 0.25 -24.72
CA ASN A 568 11.54 -0.82 -25.30
C ASN A 568 11.36 -2.11 -24.49
N HIS A 569 11.40 -3.25 -25.17
CA HIS A 569 11.22 -4.57 -24.59
C HIS A 569 12.27 -4.98 -23.53
N PHE A 570 13.45 -4.36 -23.54
CA PHE A 570 14.49 -4.59 -22.54
C PHE A 570 14.34 -3.68 -21.29
N ILE A 571 13.33 -2.83 -21.27
CA ILE A 571 12.93 -1.94 -20.15
C ILE A 571 11.52 -2.34 -19.68
N THR A 572 11.35 -2.50 -18.41
CA THR A 572 10.05 -2.77 -17.81
C THR A 572 9.19 -1.51 -17.81
N GLU A 573 8.01 -1.58 -18.43
CA GLU A 573 6.97 -0.55 -18.37
C GLU A 573 7.46 0.87 -18.59
N GLY A 574 8.41 1.07 -19.48
CA GLY A 574 8.97 2.39 -19.66
C GLY A 574 9.94 2.53 -20.81
N ALA A 575 10.60 3.68 -20.83
CA ALA A 575 11.66 4.02 -21.76
C ALA A 575 13.04 4.01 -21.08
N PRO A 576 14.14 3.86 -21.84
CA PRO A 576 15.49 3.98 -21.29
C PRO A 576 15.71 5.26 -20.47
N CYS A 577 15.13 6.38 -20.85
CA CYS A 577 15.25 7.64 -20.11
C CYS A 577 14.60 7.59 -18.72
N HIS A 578 13.59 6.74 -18.49
CA HIS A 578 12.97 6.54 -17.19
C HIS A 578 13.88 5.69 -16.29
N TYR A 579 14.34 4.54 -16.80
CA TYR A 579 15.10 3.56 -16.01
C TYR A 579 16.58 3.92 -15.82
N THR A 580 17.15 4.82 -16.62
CA THR A 580 18.55 5.26 -16.46
C THR A 580 18.85 5.78 -15.05
N TRP A 581 17.86 6.33 -14.37
CA TRP A 581 17.98 6.87 -13.01
C TRP A 581 17.83 5.83 -11.93
N TYR A 582 17.53 4.57 -12.30
CA TYR A 582 17.43 3.49 -11.33
C TYR A 582 18.83 2.94 -10.97
N VAL A 583 19.61 3.81 -10.35
CA VAL A 583 20.91 3.52 -9.73
C VAL A 583 20.95 4.23 -8.37
N PRO A 584 20.00 3.95 -7.45
CA PRO A 584 19.91 4.66 -6.18
C PRO A 584 21.12 4.40 -5.28
N GLN A 585 21.79 3.27 -5.43
CA GLN A 585 22.95 2.86 -4.64
C GLN A 585 24.25 3.61 -5.01
N ASP A 586 24.38 4.13 -6.23
CA ASP A 586 25.60 4.81 -6.69
C ASP A 586 25.29 5.96 -7.69
N PRO A 587 24.59 7.03 -7.28
CA PRO A 587 24.37 8.19 -8.15
C PRO A 587 25.66 8.84 -8.63
N TYR A 588 26.73 8.78 -7.85
CA TYR A 588 28.04 9.31 -8.22
C TYR A 588 28.69 8.51 -9.35
N GLY A 589 28.63 7.17 -9.28
CA GLY A 589 29.09 6.30 -10.35
C GLY A 589 28.26 6.46 -11.64
N LEU A 590 26.94 6.72 -11.48
CA LEU A 590 26.09 7.06 -12.64
C LEU A 590 26.52 8.39 -13.29
N MET A 591 26.88 9.42 -12.49
CA MET A 591 27.46 10.68 -13.00
C MET A 591 28.73 10.42 -13.80
N GLU A 592 29.62 9.56 -13.29
CA GLU A 592 30.84 9.14 -13.99
C GLU A 592 30.50 8.48 -15.35
N CYS A 593 29.56 7.54 -15.38
CA CYS A 593 29.10 6.88 -16.62
C CYS A 593 28.52 7.86 -17.64
N MET A 594 27.87 8.91 -17.19
CA MET A 594 27.30 9.96 -18.06
C MET A 594 28.33 10.98 -18.55
N GLY A 595 29.60 10.92 -18.07
CA GLY A 595 30.65 11.84 -18.43
C GLY A 595 30.74 13.09 -17.56
N GLY A 596 30.29 12.99 -16.29
CA GLY A 596 30.44 14.00 -15.27
C GLY A 596 29.15 14.70 -14.84
N PRO A 597 29.22 15.50 -13.76
CA PRO A 597 28.05 16.12 -13.13
C PRO A 597 27.27 17.06 -14.05
N ASP A 598 27.95 17.81 -14.96
CA ASP A 598 27.26 18.74 -15.84
C ASP A 598 26.33 18.02 -16.83
N ARG A 599 26.79 16.90 -17.40
CA ARG A 599 25.99 16.07 -18.30
C ARG A 599 24.82 15.38 -17.53
N TYR A 600 25.10 14.92 -16.34
CA TYR A 600 24.09 14.34 -15.46
C TYR A 600 22.98 15.36 -15.15
N ILE A 601 23.35 16.57 -14.71
CA ILE A 601 22.42 17.65 -14.41
C ILE A 601 21.61 18.04 -15.65
N ALA A 602 22.26 18.18 -16.83
CA ALA A 602 21.57 18.53 -18.06
C ALA A 602 20.53 17.48 -18.46
N LYS A 603 20.81 16.18 -18.24
CA LYS A 603 19.86 15.10 -18.49
C LYS A 603 18.69 15.14 -17.49
N LEU A 604 18.94 15.34 -16.19
CA LEU A 604 17.89 15.52 -15.19
C LEU A 604 17.00 16.73 -15.53
N ASP A 605 17.59 17.86 -15.86
CA ASP A 605 16.83 19.05 -16.29
C ASP A 605 15.93 18.74 -17.49
N SER A 606 16.41 17.91 -18.43
CA SER A 606 15.64 17.54 -19.63
C SER A 606 14.44 16.64 -19.29
N MET A 607 14.50 15.84 -18.24
CA MET A 607 13.35 15.02 -17.79
C MET A 607 12.13 15.90 -17.49
N PHE A 608 12.37 17.02 -16.81
CA PHE A 608 11.28 17.92 -16.39
C PHE A 608 10.95 18.97 -17.46
N SER A 609 11.96 19.61 -18.08
CA SER A 609 11.76 20.68 -19.06
C SER A 609 11.20 20.21 -20.39
N GLN A 610 11.40 18.95 -20.76
CA GLN A 610 10.90 18.34 -22.00
C GLN A 610 9.75 17.38 -21.75
N HIS A 611 9.12 17.43 -20.56
CA HIS A 611 7.98 16.60 -20.19
C HIS A 611 8.20 15.09 -20.39
N ARG A 612 9.38 14.59 -19.99
CA ARG A 612 9.75 13.17 -20.08
C ARG A 612 9.56 12.43 -18.74
N TYR A 613 9.41 13.17 -17.66
CA TYR A 613 9.14 12.59 -16.35
C TYR A 613 7.73 12.03 -16.30
N TRP A 614 7.59 10.80 -15.86
CA TRP A 614 6.32 10.16 -15.63
C TRP A 614 6.21 9.74 -14.17
N HIS A 615 5.30 10.40 -13.42
CA HIS A 615 5.10 10.13 -12.01
C HIS A 615 4.25 8.87 -11.77
N GLY A 616 3.41 8.49 -12.72
CA GLY A 616 2.50 7.36 -12.63
C GLY A 616 3.17 5.98 -12.73
N ASN A 617 4.52 5.90 -12.75
CA ASN A 617 5.24 4.64 -12.64
C ASN A 617 6.47 4.77 -11.73
N GLU A 618 6.65 3.82 -10.84
CA GLU A 618 7.55 3.82 -9.69
C GLU A 618 9.04 4.02 -10.03
N PRO A 619 9.58 3.50 -11.14
CA PRO A 619 10.99 3.73 -11.50
C PRO A 619 11.39 5.20 -11.58
N CYS A 620 10.43 6.11 -11.72
CA CYS A 620 10.68 7.55 -11.74
C CYS A 620 10.63 8.23 -10.35
N HIS A 621 10.13 7.58 -9.30
CA HIS A 621 9.82 8.20 -8.01
C HIS A 621 11.04 8.87 -7.33
N GLN A 622 12.25 8.33 -7.47
CA GLN A 622 13.48 8.93 -6.90
C GLN A 622 14.06 10.05 -7.77
N VAL A 623 13.66 10.18 -9.03
CA VAL A 623 14.35 11.05 -10.02
C VAL A 623 14.43 12.51 -9.58
N ALA A 624 13.34 13.05 -9.01
CA ALA A 624 13.29 14.43 -8.53
C ALA A 624 14.29 14.73 -7.41
N PHE A 625 14.71 13.72 -6.64
CA PHE A 625 15.64 13.84 -5.52
C PHE A 625 17.11 13.66 -5.95
N MET A 626 17.37 13.21 -7.15
CA MET A 626 18.72 12.93 -7.65
C MET A 626 19.58 14.19 -7.80
N PHE A 627 18.98 15.38 -7.89
CA PHE A 627 19.73 16.65 -7.89
C PHE A 627 20.50 16.90 -6.60
N ASN A 628 20.06 16.34 -5.46
CA ASN A 628 20.76 16.47 -4.18
C ASN A 628 22.19 15.91 -4.24
N TYR A 629 22.38 14.80 -4.95
CA TYR A 629 23.70 14.17 -5.14
C TYR A 629 24.63 14.98 -6.04
N ALA A 630 24.06 15.85 -6.89
CA ALA A 630 24.81 16.75 -7.75
C ALA A 630 25.00 18.16 -7.12
N GLY A 631 24.72 18.34 -5.83
CA GLY A 631 24.85 19.63 -5.13
C GLY A 631 23.89 20.71 -5.60
N GLN A 632 22.73 20.32 -6.16
CA GLN A 632 21.70 21.24 -6.62
C GLN A 632 20.32 21.01 -5.94
N PRO A 633 20.23 20.98 -4.59
CA PRO A 633 19.01 20.67 -3.87
C PRO A 633 17.85 21.63 -4.17
N TRP A 634 18.14 22.86 -4.58
CA TRP A 634 17.13 23.81 -4.99
C TRP A 634 16.32 23.35 -6.22
N LYS A 635 16.90 22.49 -7.09
CA LYS A 635 16.17 21.86 -8.20
C LYS A 635 15.26 20.74 -7.72
N THR A 636 15.70 19.94 -6.75
CA THR A 636 14.85 18.96 -6.05
C THR A 636 13.64 19.67 -5.43
N GLN A 637 13.86 20.75 -4.69
CA GLN A 637 12.80 21.52 -4.04
C GLN A 637 11.75 21.97 -5.07
N LYS A 638 12.18 22.50 -6.21
CA LYS A 638 11.30 22.92 -7.30
C LYS A 638 10.56 21.75 -7.93
N ALA A 639 11.26 20.66 -8.25
CA ALA A 639 10.69 19.52 -8.96
C ALA A 639 9.65 18.79 -8.08
N VAL A 640 9.98 18.53 -6.82
CA VAL A 640 9.08 17.85 -5.86
C VAL A 640 7.80 18.65 -5.63
N ARG A 641 7.90 19.97 -5.40
CA ARG A 641 6.72 20.84 -5.24
C ARG A 641 5.85 20.85 -6.49
N HIS A 642 6.47 20.90 -7.67
CA HIS A 642 5.75 20.83 -8.94
C HIS A 642 5.00 19.50 -9.11
N ILE A 643 5.63 18.36 -8.83
CA ILE A 643 5.01 17.04 -8.89
C ILE A 643 3.82 16.95 -7.93
N MET A 644 3.99 17.36 -6.68
CA MET A 644 2.90 17.35 -5.69
C MET A 644 1.70 18.21 -6.08
N GLU A 645 1.92 19.26 -6.84
CA GLU A 645 0.87 20.16 -7.33
C GLU A 645 0.16 19.58 -8.55
N THR A 646 0.90 18.98 -9.49
CA THR A 646 0.37 18.58 -10.81
C THR A 646 -0.05 17.13 -10.91
N GLU A 647 0.55 16.23 -10.12
CA GLU A 647 0.33 14.78 -10.20
C GLU A 647 -0.58 14.23 -9.10
N TYR A 648 -1.05 15.10 -8.18
CA TYR A 648 -1.98 14.77 -7.10
C TYR A 648 -3.08 15.80 -7.01
N VAL A 649 -4.33 15.38 -7.19
CA VAL A 649 -5.52 16.22 -7.11
C VAL A 649 -6.49 15.61 -6.10
N ASN A 650 -7.17 16.44 -5.29
CA ASN A 650 -8.21 15.95 -4.39
C ASN A 650 -9.54 15.78 -5.16
N ALA A 651 -9.61 14.73 -5.97
CA ALA A 651 -10.76 14.34 -6.78
C ALA A 651 -10.70 12.84 -7.10
N PRO A 652 -11.77 12.19 -7.52
CA PRO A 652 -11.76 10.76 -7.89
C PRO A 652 -10.70 10.39 -8.93
N GLY A 653 -10.38 11.25 -9.90
CA GLY A 653 -9.27 11.06 -10.86
C GLY A 653 -7.96 11.69 -10.41
N GLY A 654 -7.67 11.78 -9.12
CA GLY A 654 -6.60 12.60 -8.57
C GLY A 654 -5.22 11.98 -8.47
N LEU A 655 -4.98 10.80 -9.05
CA LEU A 655 -3.67 10.14 -9.07
C LEU A 655 -3.18 10.00 -10.51
N SER A 656 -1.87 10.15 -10.74
CA SER A 656 -1.29 10.14 -12.08
C SER A 656 -1.01 8.75 -12.66
N GLY A 657 -1.26 7.72 -11.90
CA GLY A 657 -1.12 6.30 -12.25
C GLY A 657 -1.68 5.45 -11.12
N ASN A 658 -1.45 4.17 -11.21
CA ASN A 658 -1.80 3.22 -10.17
C ASN A 658 -1.19 3.66 -8.83
N ASP A 659 -1.95 3.56 -7.73
CA ASP A 659 -1.43 3.89 -6.37
C ASP A 659 -0.45 2.81 -5.85
N ASP A 660 -0.48 1.65 -6.48
CA ASP A 660 0.36 0.47 -6.25
C ASP A 660 0.58 0.18 -4.76
N ALA A 661 -0.47 -0.36 -4.16
CA ALA A 661 -0.49 -0.74 -2.75
C ALA A 661 -0.21 0.43 -1.78
N GLY A 662 -0.44 1.67 -2.21
CA GLY A 662 -0.15 2.87 -1.42
C GLY A 662 1.26 3.43 -1.61
N GLN A 663 2.05 2.90 -2.56
CA GLN A 663 3.41 3.39 -2.83
C GLN A 663 3.43 4.85 -3.33
N MET A 664 2.57 5.19 -4.30
CA MET A 664 2.43 6.56 -4.79
C MET A 664 1.97 7.51 -3.66
N SER A 665 1.06 7.04 -2.81
CA SER A 665 0.59 7.77 -1.64
C SER A 665 1.69 7.97 -0.59
N ALA A 666 2.51 6.96 -0.31
CA ALA A 666 3.67 7.08 0.60
C ALA A 666 4.73 8.05 0.07
N TRP A 667 4.94 8.09 -1.27
CA TRP A 667 5.78 9.10 -1.90
C TRP A 667 5.27 10.52 -1.58
N TYR A 668 3.95 10.76 -1.71
CA TYR A 668 3.35 12.05 -1.37
C TYR A 668 3.55 12.43 0.09
N VAL A 669 3.35 11.49 1.02
CA VAL A 669 3.57 11.74 2.45
C VAL A 669 5.00 12.19 2.72
N PHE A 670 6.00 11.47 2.23
CA PHE A 670 7.40 11.85 2.39
C PHE A 670 7.72 13.20 1.73
N ALA A 671 7.27 13.40 0.50
CA ALA A 671 7.50 14.63 -0.25
C ALA A 671 6.91 15.85 0.46
N ALA A 672 5.70 15.72 1.04
CA ALA A 672 5.02 16.77 1.79
C ALA A 672 5.74 17.11 3.11
N LEU A 673 6.34 16.10 3.75
CA LEU A 673 7.20 16.29 4.93
C LEU A 673 8.55 16.93 4.57
N GLY A 674 8.95 16.88 3.29
CA GLY A 674 10.18 17.51 2.80
C GLY A 674 11.42 16.62 2.83
N PHE A 675 11.27 15.28 2.82
CA PHE A 675 12.38 14.33 2.69
C PHE A 675 11.93 13.03 2.02
N TYR A 676 12.86 12.25 1.46
CA TYR A 676 12.54 11.02 0.73
C TYR A 676 13.66 9.96 0.81
N PRO A 677 13.35 8.67 1.01
CA PRO A 677 14.32 7.58 1.02
C PRO A 677 14.72 7.18 -0.41
N VAL A 678 15.69 7.89 -1.01
CA VAL A 678 16.14 7.63 -2.40
C VAL A 678 16.68 6.21 -2.58
N CYS A 679 17.35 5.69 -1.57
CA CYS A 679 17.96 4.37 -1.57
C CYS A 679 17.60 3.60 -0.29
N PRO A 680 16.46 2.92 -0.23
CA PRO A 680 16.18 1.98 0.86
C PRO A 680 17.34 0.98 1.02
N GLY A 681 17.64 0.59 2.24
CA GLY A 681 18.89 -0.11 2.57
C GLY A 681 20.03 0.84 2.92
N THR A 682 19.73 2.12 3.07
CA THR A 682 20.62 3.13 3.64
C THR A 682 19.88 3.96 4.71
N PRO A 683 20.59 4.58 5.67
CA PRO A 683 19.93 5.38 6.68
C PRO A 683 19.62 6.82 6.24
N TYR A 684 19.74 7.15 4.94
CA TYR A 684 19.69 8.54 4.46
C TYR A 684 18.36 8.85 3.76
N TYR A 685 17.87 10.08 4.01
CA TYR A 685 16.73 10.67 3.30
C TYR A 685 17.19 11.97 2.65
N ALA A 686 16.99 12.12 1.35
CA ALA A 686 17.26 13.38 0.65
C ALA A 686 16.26 14.45 1.06
N LEU A 687 16.73 15.65 1.41
CA LEU A 687 15.86 16.77 1.78
C LEU A 687 15.27 17.45 0.53
N ALA A 688 14.00 17.83 0.66
CA ALA A 688 13.24 18.59 -0.34
C ALA A 688 12.55 19.78 0.32
N SER A 689 11.52 20.34 -0.31
CA SER A 689 10.77 21.49 0.19
C SER A 689 9.60 21.05 1.07
N PRO A 690 9.60 21.26 2.40
CA PRO A 690 8.44 20.99 3.24
C PRO A 690 7.21 21.76 2.77
N SER A 691 6.04 21.15 2.84
CA SER A 691 4.78 21.75 2.38
C SER A 691 4.00 22.46 3.47
N PHE A 692 4.30 22.19 4.74
CA PHE A 692 3.55 22.66 5.90
C PHE A 692 4.43 23.57 6.76
N GLU A 693 3.80 24.52 7.45
CA GLU A 693 4.51 25.35 8.43
C GLU A 693 5.03 24.52 9.58
N THR A 694 4.27 23.52 10.01
CA THR A 694 4.69 22.55 11.02
C THR A 694 4.21 21.16 10.64
N ALA A 695 5.06 20.16 10.86
CA ALA A 695 4.68 18.76 10.92
C ALA A 695 5.32 18.10 12.14
N VAL A 696 4.60 17.21 12.81
CA VAL A 696 5.05 16.50 14.01
C VAL A 696 4.88 15.00 13.77
N LEU A 697 6.00 14.27 13.84
CA LEU A 697 6.02 12.81 13.75
C LEU A 697 6.10 12.24 15.15
N HIS A 698 5.11 11.43 15.52
CA HIS A 698 5.11 10.66 16.77
C HIS A 698 5.73 9.29 16.51
N ILE A 699 6.94 9.08 17.01
CA ILE A 699 7.68 7.84 16.79
C ILE A 699 7.26 6.80 17.83
N GLU A 700 7.13 5.54 17.41
CA GLU A 700 6.66 4.43 18.28
C GLU A 700 7.51 4.27 19.57
N ASN A 701 8.77 4.69 19.57
CA ASN A 701 9.64 4.68 20.76
C ASN A 701 9.30 5.77 21.79
N GLY A 702 8.26 6.56 21.58
CA GLY A 702 7.80 7.66 22.42
C GLY A 702 8.46 9.02 22.13
N ASN A 703 9.42 9.08 21.22
CA ASN A 703 10.03 10.33 20.79
C ASN A 703 9.16 11.08 19.80
N THR A 704 9.37 12.38 19.70
CA THR A 704 8.70 13.26 18.74
C THR A 704 9.73 13.98 17.88
N PHE A 705 9.55 13.94 16.57
CA PHE A 705 10.35 14.73 15.64
C PHE A 705 9.51 15.82 15.01
N ARG A 706 9.89 17.08 15.19
CA ARG A 706 9.17 18.25 14.71
C ARG A 706 9.88 18.87 13.52
N LEU A 707 9.16 19.09 12.45
CA LEU A 707 9.57 19.86 11.28
C LEU A 707 8.86 21.23 11.35
N VAL A 708 9.65 22.31 11.27
CA VAL A 708 9.14 23.69 11.25
C VAL A 708 9.70 24.38 10.01
N ALA A 709 8.85 24.88 9.14
CA ALA A 709 9.25 25.57 7.92
C ALA A 709 8.69 26.99 7.93
N HIS A 710 9.45 27.91 8.49
CA HIS A 710 9.08 29.32 8.56
C HIS A 710 8.91 29.91 7.16
N HIS A 711 7.78 30.57 6.94
CA HIS A 711 7.38 31.20 5.67
C HIS A 711 7.09 30.21 4.54
N ALA A 712 6.92 28.90 4.80
CA ALA A 712 6.52 27.96 3.76
C ALA A 712 5.19 28.38 3.11
N SER A 713 5.16 28.45 1.78
CA SER A 713 3.97 28.78 1.00
C SER A 713 4.05 28.14 -0.38
N LYS A 714 3.09 28.45 -1.26
CA LYS A 714 3.14 28.05 -2.67
C LYS A 714 4.28 28.71 -3.45
N GLU A 715 4.72 29.89 -3.02
CA GLU A 715 5.81 30.69 -3.61
C GLU A 715 7.14 30.43 -2.91
N ASN A 716 7.12 30.38 -1.57
CA ASN A 716 8.32 30.20 -0.75
C ASN A 716 8.66 28.71 -0.64
N ILE A 717 9.18 28.14 -1.72
CA ILE A 717 9.50 26.70 -1.84
C ILE A 717 10.98 26.38 -1.64
N TYR A 718 11.86 27.39 -1.55
CA TYR A 718 13.28 27.17 -1.48
C TYR A 718 13.84 27.34 -0.07
N ILE A 719 14.60 26.36 0.39
CA ILE A 719 15.29 26.41 1.69
C ILE A 719 16.40 27.47 1.59
N GLN A 720 16.32 28.47 2.47
CA GLN A 720 17.33 29.52 2.60
C GLN A 720 18.37 29.16 3.67
N ASP A 721 17.92 28.55 4.77
CA ASP A 721 18.75 28.10 5.88
C ASP A 721 18.05 26.96 6.62
N ALA A 722 18.81 26.17 7.37
CA ALA A 722 18.28 25.08 8.19
C ALA A 722 19.03 24.92 9.52
N VAL A 723 18.31 24.46 10.55
CA VAL A 723 18.81 24.22 11.91
C VAL A 723 18.26 22.89 12.40
N LEU A 724 19.14 21.99 12.85
CA LEU A 724 18.74 20.73 13.50
C LEU A 724 19.13 20.79 14.98
N ASN A 725 18.14 20.69 15.86
CA ASN A 725 18.33 20.71 17.32
C ASN A 725 19.18 21.90 17.81
N GLY A 726 18.90 23.10 17.27
CA GLY A 726 19.58 24.36 17.64
C GLY A 726 20.95 24.55 16.99
N LYS A 727 21.41 23.66 16.11
CA LYS A 727 22.70 23.77 15.41
C LYS A 727 22.47 24.01 13.92
N PRO A 728 23.26 24.91 13.28
CA PRO A 728 23.21 25.11 11.84
C PRO A 728 23.34 23.77 11.07
N TYR A 729 22.51 23.59 10.06
CA TYR A 729 22.45 22.35 9.27
C TYR A 729 22.56 22.65 7.78
N THR A 730 23.71 22.31 7.20
CA THR A 730 23.99 22.60 5.77
C THR A 730 23.75 21.43 4.85
N ARG A 731 23.61 20.20 5.39
CA ARG A 731 23.42 18.99 4.61
C ARG A 731 22.08 19.00 3.87
N ASN A 732 22.08 18.52 2.64
CA ASN A 732 20.87 18.36 1.85
C ASN A 732 20.22 16.96 2.02
N TYR A 733 20.54 16.27 3.11
CA TYR A 733 19.97 14.99 3.55
C TYR A 733 19.87 14.95 5.07
N ILE A 734 19.02 14.06 5.58
CA ILE A 734 18.90 13.76 7.02
C ILE A 734 18.99 12.24 7.22
N THR A 735 19.43 11.79 8.42
CA THR A 735 19.52 10.36 8.71
C THR A 735 18.28 9.85 9.44
N HIS A 736 18.01 8.56 9.31
CA HIS A 736 16.95 7.88 10.06
C HIS A 736 17.14 8.07 11.58
N GLU A 737 18.40 7.98 12.06
CA GLU A 737 18.75 8.16 13.47
C GLU A 737 18.45 9.58 13.96
N ASP A 738 18.67 10.62 13.14
CA ASP A 738 18.34 12.00 13.50
C ASP A 738 16.83 12.16 13.74
N ILE A 739 15.99 11.43 12.99
CA ILE A 739 14.54 11.49 13.12
C ILE A 739 14.07 10.70 14.34
N ILE A 740 14.48 9.42 14.48
CA ILE A 740 13.96 8.55 15.55
C ILE A 740 14.45 8.92 16.95
N LYS A 741 15.56 9.67 17.05
CA LYS A 741 16.00 10.26 18.32
C LYS A 741 15.09 11.38 18.81
N GLY A 742 14.25 11.90 17.93
CA GLY A 742 13.42 13.06 18.20
C GLY A 742 14.18 14.38 18.13
N GLY A 743 13.45 15.47 18.30
CA GLY A 743 13.99 16.82 18.24
C GLY A 743 13.29 17.71 17.23
N THR A 744 13.98 18.74 16.74
CA THR A 744 13.38 19.73 15.84
C THR A 744 14.30 20.08 14.68
N MET A 745 13.78 19.96 13.47
CA MET A 745 14.37 20.50 12.25
C MET A 745 13.61 21.79 11.87
N VAL A 746 14.34 22.88 11.74
CA VAL A 746 13.79 24.19 11.38
C VAL A 746 14.34 24.60 10.03
N PHE A 747 13.48 24.98 9.10
CA PHE A 747 13.83 25.55 7.81
C PHE A 747 13.36 27.00 7.72
N ILE A 748 14.17 27.85 7.10
CA ILE A 748 13.77 29.19 6.66
C ILE A 748 13.51 29.11 5.15
N MET A 749 12.28 29.36 4.74
CA MET A 749 11.86 29.25 3.35
C MET A 749 11.84 30.61 2.65
N GLY A 750 12.04 30.62 1.32
CA GLY A 750 11.97 31.81 0.50
C GLY A 750 11.57 31.51 -0.96
N ASP A 751 11.29 32.58 -1.71
CA ASP A 751 10.80 32.53 -3.08
C ASP A 751 11.90 32.38 -4.15
N LYS A 752 13.19 32.52 -3.75
CA LYS A 752 14.31 32.45 -4.69
C LYS A 752 15.20 31.26 -4.39
N PRO A 753 15.72 30.56 -5.46
CA PRO A 753 16.64 29.46 -5.29
C PRO A 753 17.91 29.86 -4.53
N ASN A 754 18.17 29.21 -3.40
CA ASN A 754 19.45 29.31 -2.70
C ASN A 754 20.42 28.25 -3.28
N LYS A 755 21.36 28.72 -4.10
CA LYS A 755 22.35 27.85 -4.77
C LYS A 755 23.57 27.53 -3.91
N LYS A 756 23.58 27.99 -2.65
CA LYS A 756 24.71 27.77 -1.72
C LYS A 756 24.36 26.74 -0.64
N TRP A 757 23.13 26.76 -0.13
CA TRP A 757 22.71 25.82 0.89
C TRP A 757 22.69 24.39 0.33
N GLY A 758 23.34 23.45 1.02
CA GLY A 758 23.39 22.04 0.65
C GLY A 758 24.15 21.74 -0.66
N ALA A 759 24.96 22.68 -1.18
CA ALA A 759 25.64 22.55 -2.46
C ALA A 759 27.06 22.03 -2.37
N ALA A 760 27.70 22.09 -1.20
CA ALA A 760 29.03 21.55 -1.02
C ALA A 760 29.03 20.02 -1.10
N ALA A 761 30.12 19.43 -1.60
CA ALA A 761 30.22 17.96 -1.70
C ALA A 761 30.06 17.25 -0.33
N SER A 762 30.50 17.89 0.75
CA SER A 762 30.32 17.42 2.14
C SER A 762 28.86 17.47 2.63
N ASP A 763 28.03 18.26 1.97
CA ASP A 763 26.63 18.45 2.33
C ASP A 763 25.69 17.51 1.54
N CYS A 764 26.19 16.84 0.52
CA CYS A 764 25.46 15.84 -0.27
C CYS A 764 25.41 14.49 0.46
N PRO A 765 24.41 13.62 0.14
CA PRO A 765 24.39 12.27 0.67
C PRO A 765 25.71 11.55 0.40
N PRO A 766 26.29 10.81 1.37
CA PRO A 766 27.60 10.21 1.22
C PRO A 766 27.61 9.14 0.12
N ARG A 767 28.76 8.99 -0.53
CA ARG A 767 29.01 7.85 -1.41
C ARG A 767 29.24 6.62 -0.53
N ILE A 768 28.48 5.55 -0.76
CA ILE A 768 28.55 4.30 0.03
C ILE A 768 29.31 3.22 -0.74
N LEU A 769 29.16 3.18 -2.04
CA LEU A 769 29.86 2.27 -2.94
C LEU A 769 31.16 2.94 -3.41
N GLU A 770 32.29 2.46 -2.91
CA GLU A 770 33.64 2.92 -3.29
C GLU A 770 34.17 2.23 -4.55
#